data_f3a720ad6d79bf58fab5d375d5977e3f
#
_entry.id   f3a720ad6d79bf58fab5d375d5977e3f
#
_cell.length_a   1.000
_cell.length_b   1.000
_cell.length_c   1.000
_cell.angle_alpha   90.00
_cell.angle_beta   90.00
_cell.angle_gamma   90.00
#
_symmetry.space_group_name_H-M   'P 1'
#
loop_
_entity.id
_entity.type
_entity.pdbx_description
1 polymer ?
#
loop_
_entity_poly.entity_id
_entity_poly.type
_entity_poly.pdbx_seq_one_letter_code
_entity_poly.pdbx_strand_id
1 'polypeptide(L)'
;MNKRFLQCCVWLFAALYGWVANAQTPMVIDDNTPVMVLNKQVKVLIDPDQSKKIAEVLELSEEFKPADQVVKISPYVDYWATQKLMSQLNEDRLLRIDASNTGVNWVITEHFVVRSDGRIEALKPQGWRGNHNELANTINPFIQKTEHGLSQYSVFMLHKGEEVRIFTRLHMQGAFPPKSFAISIYDHASYLELRRLGLYLEGGIAGVLLSLCIFSWYSAFQNRDSTSFSYGVWLLFGLAQAITLPIHDGQRLFEMFIQMEGIEAPGPGSFTSWTSNIVSYGQTMMYVVFARNFLDLKTHFNWFYQLTNVWLVWELISLTGVLLWDHDLTASQFWNPTFFAIFGVLLSIYFLAFLRYRQGLHIAKFFMIAMVPYLCFRSVFLIGILGLPSPFSFLPSSGFGLFFQNTFTNQSFGVCCEAMIMALAVISRTRWLQQELANSIQSQNDLMANQNKVLEHTVAERTKELAEQHQALDEAHQLVVGSVNYASRLQRGQLPRPVRVENRFASFATIWEPRDTIGGDLYWVSSSQHDGPFVLAVADCTGHGVPGAMLSLLVSNSLERIYANDTMEDPVSALTSLDHYVRTGLNQDRADSESDDGCDATVLRIDRRLQRVEYAGAKIDLFHITASGEVTRHMAQRVSLGYKDRVPLSEVPPVKVLPYQKGDLFAIVTDGLTDQVGGEAGKPKMSYGYRRLEQLLSAHAGTHAQQVIDALRQDFSRWQGQNARRDDVTAVVFTL
;
A
#
# COMPACT_ATOMS: atom_id res chain seq x y z
N MET A 1 -39.07 -14.98 8.14
CA MET A 1 -39.07 -15.16 9.61
C MET A 1 -40.50 -15.56 10.03
N ASN A 2 -40.64 -16.77 10.54
CA ASN A 2 -41.95 -17.41 10.73
C ASN A 2 -42.74 -16.69 11.81
N LYS A 3 -44.01 -16.35 11.53
CA LYS A 3 -44.98 -15.77 12.52
C LYS A 3 -44.97 -16.50 13.87
N ARG A 4 -44.64 -17.78 13.89
CA ARG A 4 -44.52 -18.61 15.09
C ARG A 4 -43.38 -18.20 16.03
N PHE A 5 -42.25 -17.65 15.53
CA PHE A 5 -41.15 -17.20 16.37
C PHE A 5 -41.48 -15.91 17.12
N LEU A 6 -42.17 -14.97 16.45
CA LEU A 6 -42.64 -13.73 17.08
C LEU A 6 -43.71 -14.01 18.13
N GLN A 7 -44.60 -14.98 17.87
CA GLN A 7 -45.61 -15.42 18.83
C GLN A 7 -44.97 -16.09 20.05
N CYS A 8 -43.95 -16.93 19.89
CA CYS A 8 -43.21 -17.50 21.03
C CYS A 8 -42.56 -16.44 21.89
N CYS A 9 -41.95 -15.39 21.33
CA CYS A 9 -41.38 -14.29 22.10
C CYS A 9 -42.46 -13.49 22.85
N VAL A 10 -43.62 -13.25 22.27
CA VAL A 10 -44.74 -12.56 22.90
C VAL A 10 -45.38 -13.41 24.00
N TRP A 11 -45.50 -14.72 23.80
CA TRP A 11 -46.01 -15.65 24.82
C TRP A 11 -45.02 -15.84 25.98
N LEU A 12 -43.72 -15.82 25.73
CA LEU A 12 -42.70 -15.80 26.80
C LEU A 12 -42.81 -14.53 27.65
N PHE A 13 -43.10 -13.38 27.05
CA PHE A 13 -43.28 -12.12 27.73
C PHE A 13 -44.64 -12.09 28.55
N ALA A 14 -45.67 -12.68 28.01
CA ALA A 14 -46.99 -12.70 28.66
C ALA A 14 -47.11 -13.71 29.84
N ALA A 15 -46.33 -14.81 29.78
CA ALA A 15 -46.29 -15.81 30.85
C ALA A 15 -45.55 -15.34 32.10
N LEU A 16 -44.79 -14.22 32.03
CA LEU A 16 -44.02 -13.65 33.14
C LEU A 16 -44.83 -12.74 34.11
N TYR A 17 -46.09 -12.49 33.84
CA TYR A 17 -46.90 -11.50 34.58
C TYR A 17 -48.04 -12.08 35.42
N GLY A 18 -47.86 -13.17 36.07
CA GLY A 18 -48.91 -13.65 36.96
C GLY A 18 -48.48 -14.52 38.11
N TRP A 19 -48.54 -13.98 39.30
CA TRP A 19 -49.09 -14.55 40.53
C TRP A 19 -48.51 -13.90 41.81
N VAL A 20 -49.37 -13.29 42.58
CA VAL A 20 -49.08 -12.80 43.95
C VAL A 20 -50.07 -13.46 44.88
N ALA A 21 -49.58 -14.16 45.89
CA ALA A 21 -50.40 -14.72 46.94
C ALA A 21 -49.98 -14.19 48.31
N ASN A 22 -50.99 -13.92 49.14
CA ASN A 22 -50.96 -13.37 50.53
C ASN A 22 -50.79 -14.46 51.58
N ALA A 23 -50.01 -14.21 52.65
CA ALA A 23 -50.26 -14.75 54.01
C ALA A 23 -49.42 -14.06 55.11
N GLN A 24 -50.00 -13.83 56.26
CA GLN A 24 -49.40 -13.31 57.49
C GLN A 24 -49.23 -14.44 58.52
N THR A 25 -48.00 -14.70 59.00
CA THR A 25 -47.67 -15.44 60.21
C THR A 25 -46.29 -15.09 60.71
N PRO A 26 -45.91 -15.19 62.01
CA PRO A 26 -44.55 -14.99 62.50
C PRO A 26 -43.64 -15.97 61.86
N MET A 27 -42.40 -15.51 61.55
CA MET A 27 -41.50 -16.20 60.75
C MET A 27 -40.73 -17.25 61.53
N VAL A 28 -40.91 -18.48 61.13
CA VAL A 28 -40.34 -19.65 61.79
C VAL A 28 -39.18 -20.06 60.88
N ILE A 29 -38.00 -20.19 61.49
CA ILE A 29 -36.81 -20.78 60.82
C ILE A 29 -36.64 -22.21 61.30
N ASP A 30 -36.73 -23.14 60.38
CA ASP A 30 -36.57 -24.58 60.60
C ASP A 30 -35.34 -25.13 59.84
N ASP A 31 -35.07 -26.41 60.02
CA ASP A 31 -33.89 -27.09 59.42
C ASP A 31 -33.95 -27.13 57.88
N ASN A 32 -35.12 -26.92 57.27
CA ASN A 32 -35.31 -26.93 55.83
C ASN A 32 -35.32 -25.51 55.19
N THR A 33 -35.04 -24.50 56.00
CA THR A 33 -35.05 -23.09 55.52
C THR A 33 -33.68 -22.67 55.05
N PRO A 34 -33.35 -22.80 53.75
CA PRO A 34 -32.03 -22.42 53.21
C PRO A 34 -31.89 -20.94 52.97
N VAL A 35 -32.97 -20.30 52.54
CA VAL A 35 -33.03 -18.85 52.20
C VAL A 35 -34.42 -18.34 52.45
N MET A 36 -34.51 -17.16 53.03
CA MET A 36 -35.73 -16.50 53.33
C MET A 36 -35.67 -15.02 52.98
N VAL A 37 -36.69 -14.54 52.27
CA VAL A 37 -36.84 -13.12 51.89
C VAL A 37 -37.97 -12.49 52.71
N LEU A 38 -37.62 -11.46 53.45
CA LEU A 38 -38.48 -10.83 54.46
C LEU A 38 -39.30 -9.64 53.95
N ASN A 39 -39.66 -9.63 52.68
CA ASN A 39 -40.26 -8.46 52.04
C ASN A 39 -41.61 -8.01 52.60
N LYS A 40 -42.46 -8.94 53.04
CA LYS A 40 -43.83 -8.63 53.39
C LYS A 40 -44.13 -8.58 54.93
N GLN A 41 -43.18 -9.03 55.69
CA GLN A 41 -43.26 -9.11 57.11
C GLN A 41 -42.47 -8.08 57.90
N VAL A 42 -41.66 -7.32 57.13
CA VAL A 42 -40.88 -6.23 57.69
C VAL A 42 -41.72 -5.04 58.00
N LYS A 43 -41.60 -4.51 59.22
CA LYS A 43 -42.15 -3.22 59.59
C LYS A 43 -41.08 -2.17 59.52
N VAL A 44 -41.40 -0.97 59.08
CA VAL A 44 -40.43 0.12 58.76
C VAL A 44 -40.81 1.36 59.57
N LEU A 45 -39.81 2.00 60.16
CA LEU A 45 -39.85 3.32 60.77
C LEU A 45 -39.01 4.28 59.91
N ILE A 46 -39.51 5.46 59.64
CA ILE A 46 -38.82 6.50 58.89
C ILE A 46 -38.06 7.39 59.87
N ASP A 47 -36.75 7.62 59.58
CA ASP A 47 -35.92 8.52 60.33
C ASP A 47 -35.43 9.68 59.41
N PRO A 48 -36.20 10.78 59.31
CA PRO A 48 -35.93 11.87 58.41
C PRO A 48 -34.66 12.62 58.74
N ASP A 49 -34.30 12.69 60.00
CA ASP A 49 -33.19 13.46 60.52
C ASP A 49 -31.89 12.63 60.58
N GLN A 50 -31.95 11.34 60.24
CA GLN A 50 -30.86 10.38 60.27
C GLN A 50 -30.13 10.29 61.61
N SER A 51 -30.80 10.61 62.71
CA SER A 51 -30.18 10.82 64.02
C SER A 51 -30.50 9.73 65.05
N LYS A 52 -31.55 8.88 64.83
CA LYS A 52 -31.92 7.89 65.78
C LYS A 52 -30.97 6.75 66.00
N LYS A 53 -30.71 6.44 67.27
CA LYS A 53 -29.86 5.30 67.66
C LYS A 53 -30.75 4.12 68.00
N ILE A 54 -30.22 2.92 67.99
CA ILE A 54 -30.94 1.66 68.22
C ILE A 54 -31.72 1.71 69.56
N ALA A 55 -31.16 2.32 70.61
CA ALA A 55 -31.81 2.43 71.90
C ALA A 55 -33.15 3.24 71.81
N GLU A 56 -33.14 4.36 71.11
CA GLU A 56 -34.35 5.21 70.89
C GLU A 56 -35.36 4.48 69.99
N VAL A 57 -34.87 3.74 68.98
CA VAL A 57 -35.67 2.97 68.04
C VAL A 57 -36.43 1.83 68.74
N LEU A 58 -35.82 1.23 69.76
CA LEU A 58 -36.48 0.20 70.56
C LEU A 58 -37.71 0.74 71.37
N GLU A 59 -37.63 1.97 71.85
CA GLU A 59 -38.73 2.65 72.51
C GLU A 59 -39.90 2.97 71.59
N LEU A 60 -39.55 3.21 70.29
CA LEU A 60 -40.56 3.55 69.27
C LEU A 60 -41.09 2.31 68.52
N SER A 61 -41.02 1.15 69.15
CA SER A 61 -41.41 -0.13 68.49
C SER A 61 -42.90 -0.18 68.03
N GLU A 62 -43.77 0.62 68.56
CA GLU A 62 -45.20 0.74 68.14
C GLU A 62 -45.41 1.66 66.95
N GLU A 63 -44.43 2.52 66.60
CA GLU A 63 -44.50 3.45 65.47
C GLU A 63 -44.18 2.79 64.15
N PHE A 64 -43.64 1.57 64.15
CA PHE A 64 -43.30 0.84 62.95
C PHE A 64 -44.54 0.44 62.14
N LYS A 65 -44.54 0.84 60.85
CA LYS A 65 -45.58 0.52 59.87
C LYS A 65 -45.23 -0.64 59.04
N PRO A 66 -46.15 -1.47 58.56
CA PRO A 66 -45.79 -2.48 57.51
C PRO A 66 -45.17 -1.86 56.31
N ALA A 67 -44.17 -2.54 55.74
CA ALA A 67 -43.40 -2.00 54.63
C ALA A 67 -44.20 -1.68 53.37
N ASP A 68 -45.31 -2.39 53.16
CA ASP A 68 -46.29 -2.18 52.09
C ASP A 68 -47.10 -0.88 52.23
N GLN A 69 -47.16 -0.33 53.42
CA GLN A 69 -47.85 0.94 53.71
C GLN A 69 -46.95 2.16 53.60
N VAL A 70 -45.64 1.97 53.36
CA VAL A 70 -44.66 3.07 53.16
C VAL A 70 -44.67 3.45 51.69
N VAL A 71 -45.53 4.38 51.31
CA VAL A 71 -45.93 4.73 49.96
C VAL A 71 -44.80 5.54 49.18
N LYS A 72 -43.92 6.21 49.91
CA LYS A 72 -42.83 7.02 49.28
C LYS A 72 -41.52 6.81 50.00
N ILE A 73 -40.59 6.15 49.33
CA ILE A 73 -39.24 6.02 49.80
C ILE A 73 -38.43 7.23 49.27
N SER A 74 -37.86 8.02 50.17
CA SER A 74 -37.03 9.18 49.83
C SER A 74 -35.55 8.76 49.78
N PRO A 75 -34.73 9.28 48.88
CA PRO A 75 -33.31 8.91 48.77
C PRO A 75 -32.39 9.53 49.87
N TYR A 76 -32.92 10.39 50.71
CA TYR A 76 -32.14 11.14 51.73
C TYR A 76 -32.66 10.95 53.15
N VAL A 77 -33.23 9.81 53.42
CA VAL A 77 -33.85 9.48 54.70
C VAL A 77 -33.38 8.11 55.13
N ASP A 78 -33.11 7.93 56.42
CA ASP A 78 -32.86 6.61 56.98
C ASP A 78 -34.15 5.86 57.24
N TYR A 79 -34.07 4.57 57.04
CA TYR A 79 -35.17 3.65 57.31
C TYR A 79 -34.72 2.61 58.31
N TRP A 80 -35.52 2.43 59.38
CA TRP A 80 -35.31 1.31 60.28
C TRP A 80 -36.36 0.25 59.97
N ALA A 81 -35.84 -0.94 59.65
CA ALA A 81 -36.70 -2.11 59.40
C ALA A 81 -36.60 -3.08 60.55
N THR A 82 -37.67 -3.64 60.97
CA THR A 82 -37.70 -4.65 62.06
C THR A 82 -38.44 -5.91 61.67
N GLN A 83 -37.92 -7.05 62.15
CA GLN A 83 -38.50 -8.37 61.97
C GLN A 83 -38.27 -9.26 63.17
N LYS A 84 -39.28 -10.06 63.50
CA LYS A 84 -39.29 -11.04 64.60
C LYS A 84 -39.07 -12.44 64.02
N LEU A 85 -38.02 -13.16 64.52
CA LEU A 85 -37.66 -14.54 64.12
C LEU A 85 -37.85 -15.47 65.31
N MET A 86 -38.40 -16.65 65.04
CA MET A 86 -38.54 -17.72 65.98
C MET A 86 -37.79 -18.96 65.46
N SER A 87 -36.88 -19.49 66.27
CA SER A 87 -36.13 -20.70 65.95
C SER A 87 -36.95 -21.95 66.26
N GLN A 88 -37.13 -22.77 65.21
CA GLN A 88 -37.56 -24.17 65.33
C GLN A 88 -36.45 -25.13 64.92
N LEU A 89 -35.22 -24.65 65.00
CA LEU A 89 -34.04 -25.41 64.66
C LEU A 89 -33.79 -26.52 65.71
N ASN A 90 -33.26 -27.63 65.28
CA ASN A 90 -32.83 -28.72 66.17
C ASN A 90 -31.45 -28.45 66.82
N GLU A 91 -30.61 -27.59 66.22
CA GLU A 91 -29.30 -27.16 66.67
C GLU A 91 -29.10 -25.68 66.47
N ASP A 92 -28.13 -25.10 67.18
CA ASP A 92 -27.71 -23.71 66.94
C ASP A 92 -27.19 -23.52 65.51
N ARG A 93 -27.63 -22.48 64.84
CA ARG A 93 -27.26 -22.26 63.45
C ARG A 93 -26.75 -20.84 63.24
N LEU A 94 -25.65 -20.75 62.49
CA LEU A 94 -25.13 -19.47 62.05
C LEU A 94 -25.91 -18.99 60.86
N LEU A 95 -26.60 -17.87 61.03
CA LEU A 95 -27.40 -17.22 59.99
C LEU A 95 -26.68 -15.97 59.48
N ARG A 96 -26.91 -15.68 58.20
CA ARG A 96 -26.45 -14.49 57.54
C ARG A 96 -27.63 -13.58 57.15
N ILE A 97 -27.47 -12.30 57.37
CA ILE A 97 -28.41 -11.25 56.92
C ILE A 97 -27.82 -10.57 55.72
N ASP A 98 -28.62 -10.38 54.68
CA ASP A 98 -28.28 -9.66 53.46
C ASP A 98 -29.42 -8.71 53.08
N ALA A 99 -29.14 -7.44 52.98
CA ALA A 99 -30.05 -6.41 52.52
C ALA A 99 -29.80 -5.97 51.07
N SER A 100 -28.85 -6.61 50.37
CA SER A 100 -28.47 -6.27 49.00
C SER A 100 -29.59 -6.51 47.97
N ASN A 101 -30.56 -7.39 48.29
CA ASN A 101 -31.71 -7.65 47.42
C ASN A 101 -32.72 -6.47 47.32
N THR A 102 -32.44 -5.32 47.95
CA THR A 102 -33.23 -4.09 47.77
C THR A 102 -33.16 -3.50 46.38
N GLY A 103 -32.37 -4.10 45.47
CA GLY A 103 -32.20 -3.68 44.07
C GLY A 103 -31.32 -2.44 43.89
N VAL A 104 -30.71 -1.92 44.95
CA VAL A 104 -29.89 -0.72 44.91
C VAL A 104 -28.63 -0.91 45.73
N ASN A 105 -27.48 -0.92 45.06
CA ASN A 105 -26.16 -1.13 45.65
C ASN A 105 -25.60 0.10 46.41
N TRP A 106 -26.46 1.02 46.84
CA TRP A 106 -26.06 2.33 47.41
C TRP A 106 -26.41 2.49 48.86
N VAL A 107 -26.85 1.42 49.49
CA VAL A 107 -27.35 1.47 50.87
C VAL A 107 -26.27 0.97 51.81
N ILE A 108 -25.96 1.73 52.82
CA ILE A 108 -25.24 1.24 53.99
C ILE A 108 -26.31 0.65 54.93
N THR A 109 -26.11 -0.61 55.32
CA THR A 109 -27.00 -1.33 56.18
C THR A 109 -26.30 -1.70 57.47
N GLU A 110 -26.95 -1.39 58.59
CA GLU A 110 -26.53 -1.79 59.93
C GLU A 110 -27.56 -2.75 60.49
N HIS A 111 -27.11 -3.84 61.05
CA HIS A 111 -27.99 -4.87 61.61
C HIS A 111 -27.76 -5.02 63.09
N PHE A 112 -28.85 -5.09 63.84
CA PHE A 112 -28.82 -5.28 65.25
C PHE A 112 -29.75 -6.47 65.59
N VAL A 113 -29.23 -7.43 66.35
CA VAL A 113 -29.99 -8.59 66.83
C VAL A 113 -30.31 -8.32 68.31
N VAL A 114 -31.57 -8.20 68.61
CA VAL A 114 -32.09 -8.04 69.98
C VAL A 114 -32.60 -9.36 70.48
N ARG A 115 -31.94 -9.89 71.47
CA ARG A 115 -32.24 -11.20 72.05
C ARG A 115 -33.39 -11.08 73.10
N SER A 116 -34.00 -12.20 73.48
CA SER A 116 -35.08 -12.28 74.44
C SER A 116 -34.72 -11.80 75.86
N ASP A 117 -33.43 -11.83 76.19
CA ASP A 117 -32.87 -11.32 77.46
C ASP A 117 -32.52 -9.80 77.42
N GLY A 118 -32.90 -9.11 76.37
CA GLY A 118 -32.67 -7.69 76.19
C GLY A 118 -31.22 -7.32 75.66
N ARG A 119 -30.39 -8.26 75.50
CA ARG A 119 -29.06 -7.99 74.93
C ARG A 119 -29.15 -7.58 73.45
N ILE A 120 -28.41 -6.52 73.06
CA ILE A 120 -28.30 -6.02 71.72
C ILE A 120 -26.94 -6.42 71.17
N GLU A 121 -26.96 -7.20 70.12
CA GLU A 121 -25.79 -7.57 69.35
C GLU A 121 -25.74 -6.74 68.07
N ALA A 122 -24.79 -5.79 67.95
CA ALA A 122 -24.58 -5.06 66.72
C ALA A 122 -23.72 -5.86 65.79
N LEU A 123 -24.22 -6.12 64.57
CA LEU A 123 -23.49 -6.82 63.54
C LEU A 123 -22.66 -5.85 62.72
N LYS A 124 -21.72 -6.38 61.95
CA LYS A 124 -20.90 -5.56 61.07
C LYS A 124 -21.75 -4.87 60.01
N PRO A 125 -21.55 -3.55 59.76
CA PRO A 125 -22.24 -2.85 58.70
C PRO A 125 -21.93 -3.43 57.35
N GLN A 126 -22.91 -3.39 56.46
CA GLN A 126 -22.81 -3.75 55.06
C GLN A 126 -23.03 -2.52 54.18
N GLY A 127 -22.44 -2.46 52.99
CA GLY A 127 -22.77 -1.39 52.05
C GLY A 127 -21.68 -1.16 51.04
N TRP A 128 -22.03 -0.37 50.05
CA TRP A 128 -21.19 -0.15 48.85
C TRP A 128 -20.42 1.18 48.87
N ARG A 129 -20.90 2.16 49.67
CA ARG A 129 -20.22 3.47 49.84
C ARG A 129 -20.11 3.80 51.31
N GLY A 130 -18.95 4.12 51.73
CA GLY A 130 -18.68 4.69 53.03
C GLY A 130 -17.20 4.57 53.39
N ASN A 131 -16.66 5.58 54.04
CA ASN A 131 -15.40 5.47 54.73
C ASN A 131 -15.66 4.54 55.92
N HIS A 132 -15.46 3.26 55.70
CA HIS A 132 -15.76 2.21 56.66
C HIS A 132 -15.04 2.40 58.00
N ASN A 133 -13.92 3.13 58.03
CA ASN A 133 -13.21 3.49 59.25
C ASN A 133 -13.91 4.58 60.07
N GLU A 134 -14.60 5.50 59.44
CA GLU A 134 -15.38 6.53 60.15
C GLU A 134 -16.69 5.93 60.73
N LEU A 135 -17.37 5.06 59.97
CA LEU A 135 -18.59 4.40 60.46
C LEU A 135 -18.30 3.46 61.65
N ALA A 136 -17.21 2.70 61.59
CA ALA A 136 -16.81 1.83 62.70
C ALA A 136 -16.52 2.61 64.01
N ASN A 137 -16.03 3.85 63.87
CA ASN A 137 -15.69 4.69 65.03
C ASN A 137 -16.91 5.50 65.58
N THR A 138 -17.95 5.71 64.78
CA THR A 138 -19.09 6.57 65.17
C THR A 138 -20.28 5.82 65.76
N ILE A 139 -20.42 4.51 65.51
CA ILE A 139 -21.72 3.83 65.73
C ILE A 139 -21.79 2.99 67.00
N ASN A 140 -20.70 2.44 67.53
CA ASN A 140 -20.78 1.74 68.82
C ASN A 140 -19.41 1.48 69.47
N PRO A 141 -19.18 1.90 70.74
CA PRO A 141 -17.97 1.55 71.51
C PRO A 141 -17.87 0.06 71.94
N PHE A 142 -18.93 -0.72 71.69
CA PHE A 142 -18.98 -2.15 72.04
C PHE A 142 -18.69 -3.11 70.89
N ILE A 143 -18.37 -2.61 69.72
CA ILE A 143 -17.97 -3.50 68.62
C ILE A 143 -16.54 -4.00 68.87
N GLN A 144 -16.38 -5.26 69.21
CA GLN A 144 -15.06 -5.90 69.24
C GLN A 144 -14.40 -5.76 67.89
N LYS A 145 -13.21 -5.08 67.86
CA LYS A 145 -12.35 -5.02 66.65
C LYS A 145 -11.97 -6.46 66.29
N THR A 146 -12.59 -7.00 65.30
CA THR A 146 -12.05 -8.22 64.67
C THR A 146 -10.93 -7.81 63.71
N GLU A 147 -9.80 -8.51 63.75
CA GLU A 147 -8.56 -8.19 63.07
C GLU A 147 -8.60 -8.23 61.55
N HIS A 148 -9.73 -8.55 60.96
CA HIS A 148 -9.88 -8.62 59.51
C HIS A 148 -10.94 -7.60 59.05
N GLY A 149 -10.57 -6.79 58.07
CA GLY A 149 -11.38 -5.76 57.48
C GLY A 149 -12.86 -6.06 57.25
N LEU A 150 -13.64 -5.08 56.87
CA LEU A 150 -15.10 -5.14 56.74
C LEU A 150 -15.58 -6.44 56.12
N SER A 151 -16.38 -7.16 56.90
CA SER A 151 -17.12 -8.29 56.40
C SER A 151 -18.21 -7.75 55.45
N GLN A 152 -18.31 -8.25 54.28
CA GLN A 152 -19.38 -7.89 53.34
C GLN A 152 -20.71 -8.53 53.70
N TYR A 153 -20.76 -9.21 54.81
CA TYR A 153 -21.97 -9.84 55.32
C TYR A 153 -22.04 -9.76 56.84
N SER A 154 -23.24 -9.71 57.34
CA SER A 154 -23.51 -9.76 58.77
C SER A 154 -23.99 -11.15 59.12
N VAL A 155 -23.35 -11.77 60.12
CA VAL A 155 -23.72 -13.08 60.61
C VAL A 155 -24.02 -13.01 62.08
N PHE A 156 -24.97 -13.83 62.53
CA PHE A 156 -25.32 -14.01 63.95
C PHE A 156 -25.67 -15.47 64.22
N MET A 157 -25.50 -15.87 65.44
CA MET A 157 -25.87 -17.21 65.88
C MET A 157 -27.32 -17.18 66.35
N LEU A 158 -28.19 -17.98 65.74
CA LEU A 158 -29.55 -18.24 66.24
C LEU A 158 -29.57 -19.56 67.01
N HIS A 159 -29.86 -19.45 68.30
CA HIS A 159 -29.91 -20.65 69.18
C HIS A 159 -31.21 -21.40 69.03
N LYS A 160 -31.14 -22.72 69.36
CA LYS A 160 -32.35 -23.57 69.34
C LYS A 160 -33.43 -23.01 70.23
N GLY A 161 -34.64 -22.88 69.70
CA GLY A 161 -35.81 -22.40 70.38
C GLY A 161 -35.77 -20.92 70.78
N GLU A 162 -34.78 -20.16 70.34
CA GLU A 162 -34.64 -18.73 70.66
C GLU A 162 -35.56 -17.88 69.79
N GLU A 163 -36.10 -16.81 70.41
CA GLU A 163 -36.79 -15.74 69.72
C GLU A 163 -35.85 -14.52 69.67
N VAL A 164 -35.63 -13.97 68.46
CA VAL A 164 -34.86 -12.76 68.30
C VAL A 164 -35.64 -11.74 67.49
N ARG A 165 -35.35 -10.47 67.72
CA ARG A 165 -35.83 -9.36 66.88
C ARG A 165 -34.66 -8.74 66.18
N ILE A 166 -34.68 -8.71 64.83
CA ILE A 166 -33.68 -8.07 64.01
C ILE A 166 -34.13 -6.65 63.68
N PHE A 167 -33.24 -5.68 63.89
CA PHE A 167 -33.40 -4.31 63.43
C PHE A 167 -32.33 -4.03 62.39
N THR A 168 -32.76 -3.48 61.26
CA THR A 168 -31.85 -3.11 60.16
C THR A 168 -32.02 -1.64 59.88
N ARG A 169 -30.98 -0.86 60.05
CA ARG A 169 -30.90 0.52 59.59
C ARG A 169 -30.45 0.53 58.14
N LEU A 170 -31.20 1.17 57.32
CA LEU A 170 -30.94 1.37 55.91
C LEU A 170 -30.57 2.84 55.69
N HIS A 171 -29.28 3.14 55.58
CA HIS A 171 -28.78 4.48 55.30
C HIS A 171 -28.71 4.67 53.80
N MET A 172 -29.50 5.59 53.27
CA MET A 172 -29.60 5.82 51.84
C MET A 172 -28.79 7.03 51.42
N GLN A 173 -27.81 6.78 50.55
CA GLN A 173 -27.06 7.85 49.87
C GLN A 173 -27.19 7.62 48.37
N GLY A 174 -28.01 8.36 47.65
CA GLY A 174 -28.08 8.29 46.21
C GLY A 174 -29.44 8.53 45.57
N ALA A 175 -29.47 8.66 44.29
CA ALA A 175 -30.59 9.09 43.48
C ALA A 175 -31.72 8.05 43.28
N PHE A 176 -31.52 6.80 43.68
CA PHE A 176 -32.46 5.72 43.45
C PHE A 176 -32.97 5.14 44.80
N PRO A 177 -34.14 5.56 45.30
CA PRO A 177 -34.68 4.95 46.45
C PRO A 177 -35.05 3.49 46.19
N PRO A 178 -34.84 2.57 47.17
CA PRO A 178 -35.31 1.20 47.04
C PRO A 178 -36.82 1.19 46.88
N LYS A 179 -37.32 0.38 45.98
CA LYS A 179 -38.76 0.23 45.79
C LYS A 179 -39.37 -0.75 46.79
N SER A 180 -38.55 -1.49 47.51
CA SER A 180 -38.98 -2.46 48.50
C SER A 180 -37.91 -2.65 49.57
N PHE A 181 -38.31 -2.97 50.77
CA PHE A 181 -37.42 -3.33 51.88
C PHE A 181 -37.21 -4.86 51.87
N ALA A 182 -36.36 -5.35 50.98
CA ALA A 182 -36.08 -6.78 50.87
C ALA A 182 -34.83 -7.14 51.70
N ILE A 183 -35.05 -7.69 52.86
CA ILE A 183 -33.97 -8.29 53.68
C ILE A 183 -34.04 -9.80 53.50
N SER A 184 -32.92 -10.41 53.22
CA SER A 184 -32.81 -11.87 53.08
C SER A 184 -31.98 -12.45 54.20
N ILE A 185 -32.44 -13.58 54.75
CA ILE A 185 -31.69 -14.36 55.72
C ILE A 185 -31.32 -15.69 55.08
N TYR A 186 -30.06 -16.06 55.20
CA TYR A 186 -29.51 -17.28 54.67
C TYR A 186 -28.93 -18.13 55.76
N ASP A 187 -29.03 -19.44 55.62
CA ASP A 187 -28.12 -20.34 56.32
C ASP A 187 -26.70 -20.09 55.77
N HIS A 188 -25.75 -19.82 56.70
CA HIS A 188 -24.42 -19.39 56.32
C HIS A 188 -23.64 -20.46 55.50
N ALA A 189 -23.80 -21.75 55.84
CA ALA A 189 -23.18 -22.83 55.13
C ALA A 189 -23.72 -22.97 53.70
N SER A 190 -25.05 -22.95 53.53
CA SER A 190 -25.73 -23.01 52.27
C SER A 190 -25.33 -21.81 51.37
N TYR A 191 -25.19 -20.62 51.98
CA TYR A 191 -24.74 -19.45 51.30
C TYR A 191 -23.31 -19.57 50.75
N LEU A 192 -22.37 -20.17 51.55
CA LEU A 192 -20.97 -20.39 51.08
C LEU A 192 -20.92 -21.33 49.88
N GLU A 193 -21.76 -22.37 49.86
CA GLU A 193 -21.83 -23.28 48.69
C GLU A 193 -22.34 -22.54 47.45
N LEU A 194 -23.32 -21.72 47.63
CA LEU A 194 -23.90 -20.90 46.55
C LEU A 194 -22.88 -19.93 45.97
N ARG A 195 -22.09 -19.30 46.86
CA ARG A 195 -20.99 -18.42 46.48
C ARG A 195 -19.94 -19.13 45.66
N ARG A 196 -19.56 -20.36 46.09
CA ARG A 196 -18.60 -21.17 45.31
C ARG A 196 -19.11 -21.43 43.89
N LEU A 197 -20.38 -21.81 43.74
CA LEU A 197 -20.99 -22.02 42.43
C LEU A 197 -20.95 -20.75 41.57
N GLY A 198 -21.30 -19.60 42.16
CA GLY A 198 -21.22 -18.29 41.47
C GLY A 198 -19.81 -18.00 40.95
N LEU A 199 -18.79 -18.19 41.81
CA LEU A 199 -17.38 -17.98 41.44
C LEU A 199 -16.92 -18.91 40.27
N TYR A 200 -17.35 -20.18 40.32
CA TYR A 200 -17.02 -21.10 39.22
C TYR A 200 -17.67 -20.70 37.90
N LEU A 201 -18.91 -20.26 37.94
CA LEU A 201 -19.61 -19.83 36.74
C LEU A 201 -19.02 -18.53 36.14
N GLU A 202 -18.71 -17.55 36.98
CA GLU A 202 -18.08 -16.30 36.53
C GLU A 202 -16.64 -16.51 36.05
N GLY A 203 -15.86 -17.37 36.73
CA GLY A 203 -14.58 -17.80 36.27
C GLY A 203 -14.64 -18.51 34.90
N GLY A 204 -15.67 -19.34 34.71
CA GLY A 204 -15.96 -19.97 33.42
C GLY A 204 -16.27 -18.94 32.32
N ILE A 205 -17.16 -17.98 32.62
CA ILE A 205 -17.48 -16.87 31.70
C ILE A 205 -16.22 -16.07 31.34
N ALA A 206 -15.42 -15.69 32.33
CA ALA A 206 -14.19 -14.97 32.14
C ALA A 206 -13.21 -15.75 31.26
N GLY A 207 -13.05 -17.06 31.50
CA GLY A 207 -12.21 -17.95 30.69
C GLY A 207 -12.65 -18.03 29.22
N VAL A 208 -13.97 -18.14 28.99
CA VAL A 208 -14.52 -18.12 27.62
C VAL A 208 -14.25 -16.79 26.93
N LEU A 209 -14.53 -15.66 27.59
CA LEU A 209 -14.32 -14.33 27.03
C LEU A 209 -12.82 -14.07 26.72
N LEU A 210 -11.92 -14.48 27.60
CA LEU A 210 -10.47 -14.38 27.39
C LEU A 210 -10.03 -15.19 26.17
N SER A 211 -10.49 -16.44 26.08
CA SER A 211 -10.16 -17.32 24.95
C SER A 211 -10.63 -16.76 23.63
N LEU A 212 -11.85 -16.24 23.56
CA LEU A 212 -12.41 -15.60 22.38
C LEU A 212 -11.70 -14.28 22.04
N CYS A 213 -11.28 -13.52 23.04
CA CYS A 213 -10.51 -12.28 22.85
C CYS A 213 -9.15 -12.59 22.18
N ILE A 214 -8.41 -13.54 22.70
CA ILE A 214 -7.12 -13.98 22.13
C ILE A 214 -7.31 -14.51 20.70
N PHE A 215 -8.32 -15.34 20.48
CA PHE A 215 -8.63 -15.85 19.15
C PHE A 215 -8.99 -14.73 18.16
N SER A 216 -9.79 -13.75 18.61
CA SER A 216 -10.20 -12.62 17.77
C SER A 216 -9.02 -11.73 17.37
N TRP A 217 -8.11 -11.45 18.29
CA TRP A 217 -6.89 -10.69 17.99
C TRP A 217 -5.91 -11.46 17.10
N TYR A 218 -5.74 -12.76 17.34
CA TYR A 218 -4.97 -13.61 16.44
C TYR A 218 -5.53 -13.56 15.01
N SER A 219 -6.84 -13.72 14.86
CA SER A 219 -7.53 -13.62 13.56
C SER A 219 -7.38 -12.23 12.93
N ALA A 220 -7.50 -11.18 13.73
CA ALA A 220 -7.33 -9.79 13.27
C ALA A 220 -5.92 -9.53 12.75
N PHE A 221 -4.91 -10.01 13.45
CA PHE A 221 -3.51 -9.87 13.06
C PHE A 221 -3.20 -10.65 11.79
N GLN A 222 -3.63 -11.89 11.70
CA GLN A 222 -3.39 -12.76 10.55
C GLN A 222 -4.07 -12.24 9.26
N ASN A 223 -5.31 -11.77 9.38
CA ASN A 223 -6.12 -11.36 8.23
C ASN A 223 -6.12 -9.83 8.00
N ARG A 224 -5.43 -9.05 8.83
CA ARG A 224 -5.44 -7.57 8.84
C ARG A 224 -6.87 -7.01 8.87
N ASP A 225 -7.77 -7.67 9.62
CA ASP A 225 -9.19 -7.33 9.69
C ASP A 225 -9.49 -6.45 10.91
N SER A 226 -9.84 -5.19 10.67
CA SER A 226 -10.23 -4.23 11.70
C SER A 226 -11.52 -4.62 12.43
N THR A 227 -12.37 -5.43 11.83
CA THR A 227 -13.61 -5.92 12.44
C THR A 227 -13.30 -6.91 13.55
N SER A 228 -12.44 -7.90 13.27
CA SER A 228 -11.98 -8.85 14.28
C SER A 228 -11.19 -8.16 15.40
N PHE A 229 -10.42 -7.12 15.08
CA PHE A 229 -9.73 -6.33 16.09
C PHE A 229 -10.70 -5.61 17.04
N SER A 230 -11.68 -4.88 16.49
CA SER A 230 -12.68 -4.18 17.29
C SER A 230 -13.55 -5.12 18.12
N TYR A 231 -13.84 -6.32 17.61
CA TYR A 231 -14.50 -7.38 18.35
C TYR A 231 -13.67 -7.85 19.53
N GLY A 232 -12.38 -8.08 19.36
CA GLY A 232 -11.46 -8.45 20.43
C GLY A 232 -11.38 -7.39 21.54
N VAL A 233 -11.37 -6.11 21.17
CA VAL A 233 -11.41 -5.01 22.17
C VAL A 233 -12.74 -5.00 22.94
N TRP A 234 -13.88 -5.21 22.27
CA TRP A 234 -15.16 -5.35 22.94
C TRP A 234 -15.20 -6.52 23.92
N LEU A 235 -14.63 -7.69 23.53
CA LEU A 235 -14.52 -8.85 24.42
C LEU A 235 -13.64 -8.57 25.63
N LEU A 236 -12.55 -7.80 25.46
CA LEU A 236 -11.70 -7.37 26.57
C LEU A 236 -12.47 -6.54 27.59
N PHE A 237 -13.32 -5.60 27.13
CA PHE A 237 -14.21 -4.86 28.02
C PHE A 237 -15.26 -5.76 28.68
N GLY A 238 -15.80 -6.74 27.96
CA GLY A 238 -16.70 -7.74 28.51
C GLY A 238 -16.04 -8.61 29.60
N LEU A 239 -14.78 -9.03 29.37
CA LEU A 239 -13.96 -9.72 30.36
C LEU A 239 -13.70 -8.82 31.58
N ALA A 240 -13.28 -7.57 31.35
CA ALA A 240 -13.08 -6.61 32.43
C ALA A 240 -14.36 -6.37 33.23
N GLN A 241 -15.51 -6.33 32.57
CA GLN A 241 -16.82 -6.20 33.20
C GLN A 241 -17.12 -7.44 34.07
N ALA A 242 -16.90 -8.65 33.57
CA ALA A 242 -17.12 -9.87 34.34
C ALA A 242 -16.23 -9.94 35.58
N ILE A 243 -15.03 -9.38 35.54
CA ILE A 243 -14.06 -9.36 36.64
C ILE A 243 -14.41 -8.22 37.65
N THR A 244 -14.89 -7.08 37.18
CA THR A 244 -15.09 -5.87 37.99
C THR A 244 -16.52 -5.74 38.56
N LEU A 245 -17.52 -6.44 38.01
CA LEU A 245 -18.88 -6.42 38.55
C LEU A 245 -18.93 -7.16 39.89
N PRO A 246 -19.74 -6.68 40.83
CA PRO A 246 -19.87 -7.32 42.13
C PRO A 246 -20.52 -8.71 42.00
N ILE A 247 -19.85 -9.71 42.51
CA ILE A 247 -20.40 -11.03 42.76
C ILE A 247 -21.40 -10.89 43.95
N HIS A 248 -22.21 -11.87 44.21
CA HIS A 248 -23.32 -11.93 45.18
C HIS A 248 -23.18 -11.11 46.48
N ASP A 249 -21.97 -10.77 46.92
CA ASP A 249 -21.68 -10.05 48.16
C ASP A 249 -21.11 -8.66 47.99
N GLY A 250 -21.15 -8.10 46.76
CA GLY A 250 -20.42 -6.87 46.48
C GLY A 250 -18.89 -7.05 46.41
N GLN A 251 -18.37 -8.30 46.57
CA GLN A 251 -16.96 -8.58 46.31
C GLN A 251 -16.74 -8.74 44.83
N ARG A 252 -15.73 -8.05 44.36
CA ARG A 252 -15.26 -8.15 43.00
C ARG A 252 -14.13 -9.19 42.92
N LEU A 253 -14.07 -9.93 41.83
CA LEU A 253 -12.95 -10.85 41.58
C LEU A 253 -11.62 -10.13 41.72
N PHE A 254 -11.56 -8.88 41.29
CA PHE A 254 -10.40 -8.00 41.37
C PHE A 254 -10.01 -7.64 42.82
N GLU A 255 -11.00 -7.39 43.72
CA GLU A 255 -10.71 -7.12 45.11
C GLU A 255 -10.19 -8.35 45.86
N MET A 256 -10.60 -9.54 45.43
CA MET A 256 -10.02 -10.79 45.94
C MET A 256 -8.54 -10.94 45.57
N PHE A 257 -8.13 -10.55 44.37
CA PHE A 257 -6.73 -10.55 43.96
C PHE A 257 -5.90 -9.54 44.77
N ILE A 258 -6.41 -8.34 44.99
CA ILE A 258 -5.72 -7.30 45.75
C ILE A 258 -5.60 -7.70 47.22
N GLN A 259 -6.65 -8.30 47.83
CA GLN A 259 -6.60 -8.78 49.21
C GLN A 259 -5.62 -9.96 49.41
N MET A 260 -5.41 -10.79 48.41
CA MET A 260 -4.42 -11.88 48.49
C MET A 260 -2.95 -11.36 48.50
N GLU A 261 -2.69 -10.15 47.99
CA GLU A 261 -1.35 -9.53 47.95
C GLU A 261 -1.08 -8.57 49.13
N GLY A 262 -1.97 -8.44 50.10
CA GLY A 262 -1.80 -7.54 51.26
C GLY A 262 -1.82 -6.07 50.93
N ILE A 263 -2.30 -5.68 49.74
CA ILE A 263 -2.49 -4.28 49.34
C ILE A 263 -3.81 -3.79 49.98
N GLU A 264 -3.76 -2.77 50.83
CA GLU A 264 -4.96 -2.10 51.31
C GLU A 264 -5.78 -1.64 50.12
N ALA A 265 -7.01 -2.16 49.98
CA ALA A 265 -7.89 -1.76 48.91
C ALA A 265 -8.17 -0.25 49.05
N PRO A 266 -7.97 0.56 48.00
CA PRO A 266 -8.30 1.96 48.04
C PRO A 266 -9.78 2.11 48.41
N GLY A 267 -10.08 3.10 49.28
CA GLY A 267 -11.42 3.31 49.79
C GLY A 267 -12.51 3.31 48.72
N PRO A 268 -13.73 2.93 49.03
CA PRO A 268 -14.77 2.56 48.05
C PRO A 268 -15.20 3.66 47.08
N GLY A 269 -14.65 4.86 47.19
CA GLY A 269 -15.03 6.00 46.34
C GLY A 269 -14.19 6.22 45.09
N SER A 270 -12.97 5.71 44.98
CA SER A 270 -12.07 6.21 43.92
C SER A 270 -11.79 5.23 42.77
N PHE A 271 -11.18 4.09 43.02
CA PHE A 271 -10.67 3.27 41.93
C PHE A 271 -11.73 2.31 41.36
N THR A 272 -12.58 1.73 42.16
CA THR A 272 -13.54 0.71 41.72
C THR A 272 -14.75 1.31 41.02
N SER A 273 -15.17 2.53 41.38
CA SER A 273 -16.18 3.30 40.65
C SER A 273 -15.69 3.70 39.27
N TRP A 274 -14.46 4.21 39.20
CA TRP A 274 -13.84 4.61 37.93
C TRP A 274 -13.69 3.43 36.98
N THR A 275 -13.13 2.32 37.45
CA THR A 275 -12.94 1.11 36.61
C THR A 275 -14.27 0.56 36.10
N SER A 276 -15.30 0.52 36.93
CA SER A 276 -16.64 0.05 36.54
C SER A 276 -17.25 0.94 35.45
N ASN A 277 -17.14 2.28 35.60
CA ASN A 277 -17.63 3.22 34.62
C ASN A 277 -16.87 3.13 33.32
N ILE A 278 -15.50 3.16 33.33
CA ILE A 278 -14.66 3.01 32.16
C ILE A 278 -15.01 1.72 31.40
N VAL A 279 -15.18 0.62 32.13
CA VAL A 279 -15.48 -0.68 31.53
C VAL A 279 -16.88 -0.67 30.89
N SER A 280 -17.90 -0.16 31.56
CA SER A 280 -19.27 -0.12 31.03
C SER A 280 -19.41 0.76 29.80
N TYR A 281 -18.89 1.99 29.86
CA TYR A 281 -18.88 2.90 28.71
C TYR A 281 -18.01 2.36 27.57
N GLY A 282 -16.81 1.89 27.89
CA GLY A 282 -15.90 1.31 26.90
C GLY A 282 -16.49 0.11 26.18
N GLN A 283 -17.15 -0.79 26.90
CA GLN A 283 -17.84 -1.95 26.33
C GLN A 283 -18.89 -1.52 25.31
N THR A 284 -19.73 -0.56 25.66
CA THR A 284 -20.81 -0.11 24.79
C THR A 284 -20.29 0.62 23.56
N MET A 285 -19.31 1.53 23.76
CA MET A 285 -18.65 2.22 22.64
C MET A 285 -18.01 1.24 21.67
N MET A 286 -17.27 0.26 22.17
CA MET A 286 -16.60 -0.73 21.33
C MET A 286 -17.57 -1.68 20.65
N TYR A 287 -18.72 -1.97 21.25
CA TYR A 287 -19.78 -2.69 20.58
C TYR A 287 -20.32 -1.95 19.35
N VAL A 288 -20.57 -0.66 19.47
CA VAL A 288 -21.01 0.16 18.34
C VAL A 288 -19.93 0.23 17.26
N VAL A 289 -18.66 0.39 17.65
CA VAL A 289 -17.52 0.38 16.70
C VAL A 289 -17.42 -0.96 15.99
N PHE A 290 -17.55 -2.06 16.70
CA PHE A 290 -17.57 -3.39 16.11
C PHE A 290 -18.76 -3.58 15.16
N ALA A 291 -19.97 -3.27 15.61
CA ALA A 291 -21.18 -3.47 14.84
C ALA A 291 -21.17 -2.70 13.50
N ARG A 292 -20.73 -1.44 13.52
CA ARG A 292 -20.65 -0.63 12.30
C ARG A 292 -19.60 -1.15 11.30
N ASN A 293 -18.49 -1.71 11.80
CA ASN A 293 -17.46 -2.34 10.95
C ASN A 293 -17.95 -3.69 10.41
N PHE A 294 -18.59 -4.49 11.25
CA PHE A 294 -19.13 -5.80 10.85
C PHE A 294 -20.22 -5.69 9.78
N LEU A 295 -21.11 -4.71 9.91
CA LEU A 295 -22.22 -4.46 9.00
C LEU A 295 -21.85 -3.57 7.81
N ASP A 296 -20.62 -3.07 7.75
CA ASP A 296 -20.13 -2.11 6.73
C ASP A 296 -21.09 -0.92 6.56
N LEU A 297 -21.39 -0.26 7.68
CA LEU A 297 -22.35 0.85 7.69
C LEU A 297 -21.78 2.11 7.04
N LYS A 298 -20.47 2.24 6.95
CA LYS A 298 -19.83 3.40 6.31
C LYS A 298 -20.18 3.51 4.83
N THR A 299 -20.18 2.40 4.12
CA THR A 299 -20.48 2.35 2.68
C THR A 299 -21.97 2.39 2.38
N HIS A 300 -22.81 1.76 3.21
CA HIS A 300 -24.22 1.56 2.90
C HIS A 300 -25.18 2.50 3.66
N PHE A 301 -24.80 2.97 4.84
CA PHE A 301 -25.59 3.85 5.70
C PHE A 301 -24.72 4.93 6.33
N ASN A 302 -24.02 5.71 5.51
CA ASN A 302 -23.07 6.73 5.97
C ASN A 302 -23.68 7.75 6.93
N TRP A 303 -24.95 8.13 6.75
CA TRP A 303 -25.64 9.04 7.64
C TRP A 303 -25.71 8.49 9.08
N PHE A 304 -26.00 7.18 9.23
CA PHE A 304 -26.05 6.56 10.54
C PHE A 304 -24.65 6.35 11.12
N TYR A 305 -23.66 6.05 10.26
CA TYR A 305 -22.25 6.00 10.66
C TYR A 305 -21.79 7.33 11.25
N GLN A 306 -22.15 8.47 10.66
CA GLN A 306 -21.84 9.79 11.20
C GLN A 306 -22.61 10.07 12.49
N LEU A 307 -23.86 9.68 12.58
CA LEU A 307 -24.65 9.79 13.82
C LEU A 307 -23.99 9.01 14.99
N THR A 308 -23.48 7.80 14.71
CA THR A 308 -22.74 7.03 15.73
C THR A 308 -21.42 7.69 16.12
N ASN A 309 -20.74 8.42 15.24
CA ASN A 309 -19.57 9.19 15.64
C ASN A 309 -19.93 10.31 16.63
N VAL A 310 -21.01 11.04 16.37
CA VAL A 310 -21.51 12.06 17.31
C VAL A 310 -21.86 11.42 18.64
N TRP A 311 -22.55 10.28 18.62
CA TRP A 311 -22.91 9.55 19.82
C TRP A 311 -21.67 9.05 20.60
N LEU A 312 -20.62 8.53 19.90
CA LEU A 312 -19.36 8.11 20.53
C LEU A 312 -18.65 9.28 21.23
N VAL A 313 -18.65 10.47 20.62
CA VAL A 313 -18.10 11.69 21.24
C VAL A 313 -18.91 12.07 22.48
N TRP A 314 -20.24 12.00 22.40
CA TRP A 314 -21.12 12.25 23.54
C TRP A 314 -20.87 11.27 24.70
N GLU A 315 -20.71 9.98 24.42
CA GLU A 315 -20.35 8.95 25.40
C GLU A 315 -19.01 9.23 26.07
N LEU A 316 -18.03 9.66 25.30
CA LEU A 316 -16.70 10.03 25.82
C LEU A 316 -16.80 11.26 26.76
N ILE A 317 -17.59 12.26 26.38
CA ILE A 317 -17.84 13.45 27.22
C ILE A 317 -18.56 13.02 28.49
N SER A 318 -19.57 12.16 28.38
CA SER A 318 -20.35 11.64 29.52
C SER A 318 -19.46 10.84 30.49
N LEU A 319 -18.60 9.97 29.95
CA LEU A 319 -17.60 9.23 30.75
C LEU A 319 -16.66 10.19 31.48
N THR A 320 -16.13 11.21 30.78
CA THR A 320 -15.25 12.21 31.38
C THR A 320 -15.98 12.98 32.49
N GLY A 321 -17.24 13.36 32.27
CA GLY A 321 -18.07 14.01 33.26
C GLY A 321 -18.25 13.14 34.50
N VAL A 322 -18.58 11.86 34.34
CA VAL A 322 -18.70 10.92 35.45
C VAL A 322 -17.39 10.72 36.21
N LEU A 323 -16.26 10.70 35.53
CA LEU A 323 -14.94 10.54 36.16
C LEU A 323 -14.49 11.78 36.94
N LEU A 324 -14.83 12.98 36.48
CA LEU A 324 -14.41 14.25 37.08
C LEU A 324 -15.34 14.69 38.24
N TRP A 325 -16.65 14.36 38.18
CA TRP A 325 -17.64 14.81 39.14
C TRP A 325 -18.24 13.66 39.98
N ASP A 326 -17.46 12.70 40.37
CA ASP A 326 -17.87 11.46 41.05
C ASP A 326 -18.55 11.67 42.43
N HIS A 327 -18.66 12.89 42.92
CA HIS A 327 -19.11 13.11 44.29
C HIS A 327 -20.52 13.65 44.47
N ASP A 328 -21.26 13.98 43.40
CA ASP A 328 -22.60 14.59 43.55
C ASP A 328 -23.68 14.05 42.60
N LEU A 329 -24.92 14.23 43.03
CA LEU A 329 -26.21 13.92 42.38
C LEU A 329 -26.30 14.26 40.87
N THR A 330 -25.46 15.14 40.36
CA THR A 330 -25.38 15.52 38.94
C THR A 330 -24.93 14.38 38.02
N ALA A 331 -24.04 13.51 38.49
CA ALA A 331 -23.62 12.35 37.75
C ALA A 331 -24.76 11.37 37.47
N SER A 332 -25.67 11.20 38.46
CA SER A 332 -26.84 10.32 38.29
C SER A 332 -27.89 10.88 37.34
N GLN A 333 -28.03 12.21 37.24
CA GLN A 333 -28.91 12.86 36.28
C GLN A 333 -28.42 12.78 34.84
N PHE A 334 -27.09 12.82 34.64
CA PHE A 334 -26.47 12.58 33.34
C PHE A 334 -26.52 11.10 32.93
N TRP A 335 -26.44 10.19 33.86
CA TRP A 335 -26.38 8.76 33.61
C TRP A 335 -27.69 8.21 33.04
N ASN A 336 -28.82 8.70 33.52
CA ASN A 336 -30.14 8.23 33.11
C ASN A 336 -30.43 8.42 31.60
N PRO A 337 -30.24 9.60 31.00
CA PRO A 337 -30.52 9.78 29.58
C PRO A 337 -29.57 8.95 28.68
N THR A 338 -28.27 8.88 29.03
CA THR A 338 -27.26 8.10 28.27
C THR A 338 -27.56 6.62 28.30
N PHE A 339 -27.95 6.09 29.44
CA PHE A 339 -28.28 4.69 29.58
C PHE A 339 -29.51 4.28 28.73
N PHE A 340 -30.52 5.12 28.61
CA PHE A 340 -31.65 4.87 27.71
C PHE A 340 -31.31 5.08 26.26
N ALA A 341 -30.43 6.05 25.95
CA ALA A 341 -29.94 6.28 24.58
C ALA A 341 -29.21 5.07 24.02
N ILE A 342 -28.42 4.36 24.84
CA ILE A 342 -27.78 3.11 24.48
C ILE A 342 -28.76 2.09 23.89
N PHE A 343 -29.91 1.91 24.53
CA PHE A 343 -30.96 0.99 24.06
C PHE A 343 -31.46 1.39 22.67
N GLY A 344 -31.68 2.69 22.45
CA GLY A 344 -32.10 3.21 21.15
C GLY A 344 -31.07 2.94 20.06
N VAL A 345 -29.77 3.13 20.37
CA VAL A 345 -28.66 2.83 19.44
C VAL A 345 -28.59 1.33 19.14
N LEU A 346 -28.67 0.47 20.14
CA LEU A 346 -28.63 -0.99 19.95
C LEU A 346 -29.81 -1.49 19.11
N LEU A 347 -31.03 -1.01 19.37
CA LEU A 347 -32.20 -1.35 18.55
C LEU A 347 -32.08 -0.85 17.12
N SER A 348 -31.49 0.34 16.92
CA SER A 348 -31.21 0.89 15.59
C SER A 348 -30.21 0.03 14.84
N ILE A 349 -29.12 -0.41 15.51
CA ILE A 349 -28.12 -1.33 14.94
C ILE A 349 -28.79 -2.67 14.57
N TYR A 350 -29.65 -3.21 15.39
CA TYR A 350 -30.40 -4.43 15.10
C TYR A 350 -31.26 -4.28 13.83
N PHE A 351 -31.96 -3.16 13.73
CA PHE A 351 -32.77 -2.84 12.56
C PHE A 351 -31.92 -2.68 11.31
N LEU A 352 -30.77 -2.00 11.41
CA LEU A 352 -29.83 -1.87 10.28
C LEU A 352 -29.22 -3.21 9.89
N ALA A 353 -28.95 -4.09 10.83
CA ALA A 353 -28.51 -5.46 10.54
C ALA A 353 -29.56 -6.22 9.72
N PHE A 354 -30.86 -6.04 10.06
CA PHE A 354 -31.96 -6.57 9.27
C PHE A 354 -31.99 -6.00 7.85
N LEU A 355 -31.81 -4.69 7.68
CA LEU A 355 -31.75 -4.08 6.35
C LEU A 355 -30.56 -4.59 5.55
N ARG A 356 -29.38 -4.70 6.17
CA ARG A 356 -28.18 -5.27 5.51
C ARG A 356 -28.38 -6.71 5.09
N TYR A 357 -29.06 -7.51 5.92
CA TYR A 357 -29.46 -8.88 5.54
C TYR A 357 -30.36 -8.87 4.29
N ARG A 358 -31.33 -7.96 4.24
CA ARG A 358 -32.23 -7.80 3.08
C ARG A 358 -31.47 -7.33 1.82
N GLN A 359 -30.38 -6.60 1.96
CA GLN A 359 -29.49 -6.16 0.88
C GLN A 359 -28.49 -7.24 0.42
N GLY A 360 -28.57 -8.46 0.98
CA GLY A 360 -27.73 -9.58 0.56
C GLY A 360 -26.53 -9.88 1.46
N LEU A 361 -26.32 -9.15 2.54
CA LEU A 361 -25.28 -9.49 3.52
C LEU A 361 -25.75 -10.65 4.40
N HIS A 362 -25.63 -11.87 3.89
CA HIS A 362 -26.15 -13.07 4.58
C HIS A 362 -25.56 -13.29 5.98
N ILE A 363 -24.36 -12.78 6.24
CA ILE A 363 -23.68 -12.87 7.55
C ILE A 363 -24.40 -12.05 8.62
N ALA A 364 -25.12 -11.00 8.24
CA ALA A 364 -25.89 -10.17 9.18
C ALA A 364 -26.95 -10.95 9.96
N LYS A 365 -27.42 -12.10 9.45
CA LYS A 365 -28.33 -12.99 10.19
C LYS A 365 -27.70 -13.52 11.48
N PHE A 366 -26.43 -13.89 11.44
CA PHE A 366 -25.72 -14.39 12.63
C PHE A 366 -25.52 -13.28 13.65
N PHE A 367 -25.23 -12.05 13.19
CA PHE A 367 -25.20 -10.88 14.04
C PHE A 367 -26.53 -10.64 14.76
N MET A 368 -27.64 -10.69 14.03
CA MET A 368 -28.96 -10.54 14.64
C MET A 368 -29.26 -11.64 15.67
N ILE A 369 -28.90 -12.91 15.35
CA ILE A 369 -29.11 -14.03 16.28
C ILE A 369 -28.25 -13.84 17.54
N ALA A 370 -27.00 -13.43 17.40
CA ALA A 370 -26.08 -13.18 18.51
C ALA A 370 -26.57 -12.05 19.42
N MET A 371 -27.14 -11.00 18.82
CA MET A 371 -27.63 -9.83 19.58
C MET A 371 -28.85 -10.10 20.42
N VAL A 372 -29.62 -11.15 20.12
CA VAL A 372 -30.88 -11.47 20.90
C VAL A 372 -30.58 -11.77 22.36
N PRO A 373 -29.68 -12.70 22.75
CA PRO A 373 -29.32 -12.94 24.13
C PRO A 373 -28.84 -11.66 24.82
N TYR A 374 -27.97 -10.90 24.17
CA TYR A 374 -27.46 -9.64 24.72
C TYR A 374 -28.60 -8.65 25.05
N LEU A 375 -29.48 -8.40 24.10
CA LEU A 375 -30.64 -7.52 24.34
C LEU A 375 -31.56 -8.03 25.41
N CYS A 376 -31.83 -9.35 25.46
CA CYS A 376 -32.68 -9.96 26.49
C CYS A 376 -32.10 -9.76 27.90
N PHE A 377 -30.83 -10.13 28.10
CA PHE A 377 -30.19 -10.00 29.40
C PHE A 377 -29.89 -8.54 29.77
N ARG A 378 -29.62 -7.68 28.80
CA ARG A 378 -29.52 -6.23 29.02
C ARG A 378 -30.84 -5.61 29.45
N SER A 379 -31.97 -6.12 28.92
CA SER A 379 -33.29 -5.70 29.34
C SER A 379 -33.59 -6.14 30.78
N VAL A 380 -33.18 -7.35 31.17
CA VAL A 380 -33.28 -7.82 32.58
C VAL A 380 -32.44 -6.94 33.49
N PHE A 381 -31.25 -6.56 33.08
CA PHE A 381 -30.40 -5.63 33.82
C PHE A 381 -31.10 -4.26 34.00
N LEU A 382 -31.68 -3.72 32.94
CA LEU A 382 -32.44 -2.47 33.00
C LEU A 382 -33.64 -2.57 33.97
N ILE A 383 -34.39 -3.66 33.90
CA ILE A 383 -35.52 -3.93 34.82
C ILE A 383 -35.03 -3.92 36.26
N GLY A 384 -33.89 -4.54 36.55
CA GLY A 384 -33.28 -4.56 37.88
C GLY A 384 -32.89 -3.17 38.38
N ILE A 385 -32.22 -2.36 37.52
CA ILE A 385 -31.87 -0.96 37.87
C ILE A 385 -33.09 -0.11 38.14
N LEU A 386 -34.18 -0.31 37.39
CA LEU A 386 -35.44 0.38 37.63
C LEU A 386 -36.13 -0.10 38.89
N GLY A 387 -35.54 -1.06 39.63
CA GLY A 387 -36.08 -1.64 40.85
C GLY A 387 -37.38 -2.42 40.64
N LEU A 388 -37.59 -2.90 39.42
CA LEU A 388 -38.70 -3.81 39.11
C LEU A 388 -38.28 -5.25 39.46
N PRO A 389 -39.24 -6.13 39.81
CA PRO A 389 -38.92 -7.52 40.11
C PRO A 389 -38.22 -8.18 38.90
N SER A 390 -37.15 -8.95 39.18
CA SER A 390 -36.47 -9.71 38.15
C SER A 390 -37.45 -10.63 37.41
N PRO A 391 -37.42 -10.68 36.09
CA PRO A 391 -38.22 -11.67 35.33
C PRO A 391 -37.91 -13.12 35.74
N PHE A 392 -36.79 -13.37 36.39
CA PHE A 392 -36.39 -14.68 36.89
C PHE A 392 -36.77 -14.92 38.35
N SER A 393 -37.57 -14.04 38.96
CA SER A 393 -38.02 -14.17 40.37
C SER A 393 -38.88 -15.43 40.63
N PHE A 394 -39.37 -16.09 39.58
CA PHE A 394 -40.08 -17.36 39.68
C PHE A 394 -39.13 -18.56 39.86
N LEU A 395 -37.83 -18.42 39.63
CA LEU A 395 -36.86 -19.48 39.81
C LEU A 395 -36.63 -19.68 41.34
N PRO A 396 -36.26 -20.91 41.74
CA PRO A 396 -35.94 -21.17 43.15
C PRO A 396 -34.83 -20.24 43.64
N SER A 397 -34.96 -19.77 44.88
CA SER A 397 -33.91 -18.98 45.53
C SER A 397 -32.71 -19.83 45.98
N SER A 398 -32.36 -20.84 45.22
CA SER A 398 -31.23 -21.77 45.44
C SER A 398 -30.54 -22.15 44.13
N GLY A 399 -29.28 -22.47 44.19
CA GLY A 399 -28.50 -22.93 43.02
C GLY A 399 -28.52 -21.95 41.82
N PHE A 400 -28.80 -22.47 40.65
CA PHE A 400 -28.86 -21.67 39.42
C PHE A 400 -29.95 -20.58 39.44
N GLY A 401 -31.03 -20.75 40.21
CA GLY A 401 -32.06 -19.75 40.31
C GLY A 401 -31.55 -18.43 40.87
N LEU A 402 -30.73 -18.47 41.91
CA LEU A 402 -30.09 -17.29 42.49
C LEU A 402 -29.13 -16.59 41.51
N PHE A 403 -28.39 -17.36 40.71
CA PHE A 403 -27.52 -16.83 39.68
C PHE A 403 -28.33 -15.94 38.70
N PHE A 404 -29.48 -16.44 38.22
CA PHE A 404 -30.30 -15.68 37.28
C PHE A 404 -31.15 -14.57 37.96
N GLN A 405 -31.34 -14.61 39.25
CA GLN A 405 -31.98 -13.51 39.99
C GLN A 405 -31.04 -12.33 40.18
N ASN A 406 -29.68 -12.54 40.10
CA ASN A 406 -28.72 -11.44 40.18
C ASN A 406 -28.64 -10.70 38.84
N THR A 407 -28.91 -9.42 38.86
CA THR A 407 -28.97 -8.56 37.68
C THR A 407 -27.63 -8.44 36.99
N PHE A 408 -26.50 -8.41 37.71
CA PHE A 408 -25.17 -8.24 37.15
C PHE A 408 -24.63 -9.52 36.51
N THR A 409 -24.84 -10.68 37.13
CA THR A 409 -24.45 -11.98 36.56
C THR A 409 -25.21 -12.28 35.27
N ASN A 410 -26.50 -11.88 35.21
CA ASN A 410 -27.30 -11.94 34.00
C ASN A 410 -26.68 -11.19 32.83
N GLN A 411 -26.13 -10.00 33.08
CA GLN A 411 -25.49 -9.21 32.04
C GLN A 411 -24.22 -9.90 31.50
N SER A 412 -23.36 -10.39 32.41
CA SER A 412 -22.15 -11.12 32.04
C SER A 412 -22.48 -12.39 31.26
N PHE A 413 -23.52 -13.10 31.64
CA PHE A 413 -23.99 -14.29 30.91
C PHE A 413 -24.50 -13.93 29.51
N GLY A 414 -25.27 -12.84 29.39
CA GLY A 414 -25.74 -12.32 28.11
C GLY A 414 -24.59 -11.98 27.16
N VAL A 415 -23.55 -11.31 27.64
CA VAL A 415 -22.33 -11.00 26.90
C VAL A 415 -21.62 -12.29 26.46
N CYS A 416 -21.53 -13.29 27.35
CA CYS A 416 -20.89 -14.57 27.04
C CYS A 416 -21.66 -15.32 25.92
N CYS A 417 -22.99 -15.41 26.02
CA CYS A 417 -23.82 -16.04 24.99
C CYS A 417 -23.69 -15.33 23.64
N GLU A 418 -23.75 -14.01 23.63
CA GLU A 418 -23.53 -13.24 22.42
C GLU A 418 -22.13 -13.49 21.85
N ALA A 419 -21.09 -13.43 22.68
CA ALA A 419 -19.72 -13.64 22.30
C ALA A 419 -19.51 -14.99 21.60
N MET A 420 -20.07 -16.06 22.14
CA MET A 420 -19.98 -17.40 21.54
C MET A 420 -20.64 -17.46 20.16
N ILE A 421 -21.85 -16.91 20.02
CA ILE A 421 -22.57 -16.90 18.75
C ILE A 421 -21.86 -15.99 17.74
N MET A 422 -21.39 -14.84 18.21
CA MET A 422 -20.66 -13.89 17.37
C MET A 422 -19.31 -14.41 16.90
N ALA A 423 -18.62 -15.20 17.71
CA ALA A 423 -17.38 -15.87 17.30
C ALA A 423 -17.62 -16.76 16.06
N LEU A 424 -18.73 -17.50 16.03
CA LEU A 424 -19.13 -18.28 14.85
C LEU A 424 -19.40 -17.39 13.64
N ALA A 425 -20.02 -16.21 13.86
CA ALA A 425 -20.28 -15.25 12.79
C ALA A 425 -18.98 -14.65 12.23
N VAL A 426 -18.02 -14.31 13.10
CA VAL A 426 -16.71 -13.79 12.70
C VAL A 426 -15.92 -14.85 11.93
N ILE A 427 -15.89 -16.10 12.41
CA ILE A 427 -15.25 -17.22 11.70
C ILE A 427 -15.89 -17.43 10.33
N SER A 428 -17.22 -17.41 10.26
CA SER A 428 -17.95 -17.57 9.00
C SER A 428 -17.66 -16.44 8.01
N ARG A 429 -17.54 -15.21 8.51
CA ARG A 429 -17.15 -14.04 7.72
C ARG A 429 -15.72 -14.18 7.16
N THR A 430 -14.79 -14.57 8.00
CA THR A 430 -13.39 -14.76 7.60
C THR A 430 -13.28 -15.84 6.51
N ARG A 431 -13.97 -16.98 6.68
CA ARG A 431 -14.01 -18.04 5.67
C ARG A 431 -14.63 -17.54 4.36
N TRP A 432 -15.72 -16.81 4.42
CA TRP A 432 -16.36 -16.25 3.23
C TRP A 432 -15.44 -15.29 2.49
N LEU A 433 -14.77 -14.36 3.21
CA LEU A 433 -13.79 -13.44 2.63
C LEU A 433 -12.60 -14.17 1.99
N GLN A 434 -12.08 -15.21 2.65
CA GLN A 434 -11.01 -16.03 2.10
C GLN A 434 -11.45 -16.74 0.82
N GLN A 435 -12.67 -17.27 0.79
CA GLN A 435 -13.20 -17.95 -0.39
C GLN A 435 -13.45 -16.97 -1.56
N GLU A 436 -13.96 -15.79 -1.27
CA GLU A 436 -14.15 -14.74 -2.28
C GLU A 436 -12.80 -14.26 -2.84
N LEU A 437 -11.80 -14.08 -1.99
CA LEU A 437 -10.44 -13.76 -2.41
C LEU A 437 -9.84 -14.89 -3.28
N ALA A 438 -10.00 -16.13 -2.86
CA ALA A 438 -9.53 -17.30 -3.63
C ALA A 438 -10.21 -17.37 -5.02
N ASN A 439 -11.52 -17.15 -5.09
CA ASN A 439 -12.26 -17.11 -6.36
C ASN A 439 -11.78 -15.94 -7.25
N SER A 440 -11.52 -14.77 -6.65
CA SER A 440 -10.99 -13.62 -7.39
C SER A 440 -9.60 -13.89 -7.95
N ILE A 441 -8.72 -14.49 -7.14
CA ILE A 441 -7.37 -14.90 -7.58
C ILE A 441 -7.47 -15.94 -8.72
N GLN A 442 -8.36 -16.93 -8.59
CA GLN A 442 -8.57 -17.94 -9.62
C GLN A 442 -9.02 -17.29 -10.93
N SER A 443 -10.00 -16.39 -10.86
CA SER A 443 -10.48 -15.64 -12.04
C SER A 443 -9.38 -14.80 -12.70
N GLN A 444 -8.52 -14.17 -11.91
CA GLN A 444 -7.36 -13.42 -12.42
C GLN A 444 -6.34 -14.37 -13.08
N ASN A 445 -6.07 -15.53 -12.48
CA ASN A 445 -5.16 -16.52 -13.06
C ASN A 445 -5.69 -17.06 -14.38
N ASP A 446 -6.98 -17.34 -14.47
CA ASP A 446 -7.63 -17.81 -15.71
C ASP A 446 -7.56 -16.72 -16.80
N LEU A 447 -7.78 -15.47 -16.45
CA LEU A 447 -7.63 -14.33 -17.35
C LEU A 447 -6.18 -14.19 -17.84
N MET A 448 -5.20 -14.27 -16.93
CA MET A 448 -3.77 -14.24 -17.29
C MET A 448 -3.38 -15.41 -18.20
N ALA A 449 -3.87 -16.62 -17.90
CA ALA A 449 -3.58 -17.79 -18.73
C ALA A 449 -4.13 -17.63 -20.16
N ASN A 450 -5.33 -17.05 -20.30
CA ASN A 450 -5.91 -16.76 -21.61
C ASN A 450 -5.14 -15.65 -22.34
N GLN A 451 -4.75 -14.57 -21.62
CA GLN A 451 -3.92 -13.51 -22.20
C GLN A 451 -2.55 -14.04 -22.66
N ASN A 452 -1.92 -14.91 -21.89
CA ASN A 452 -0.64 -15.52 -22.26
C ASN A 452 -0.78 -16.38 -23.51
N LYS A 453 -1.84 -17.19 -23.64
CA LYS A 453 -2.10 -17.97 -24.88
C LYS A 453 -2.26 -17.08 -26.11
N VAL A 454 -3.01 -15.98 -25.98
CA VAL A 454 -3.18 -15.02 -27.09
C VAL A 454 -1.84 -14.34 -27.42
N LEU A 455 -1.07 -13.97 -26.40
CA LEU A 455 0.24 -13.37 -26.58
C LEU A 455 1.22 -14.33 -27.26
N GLU A 456 1.29 -15.59 -26.80
CA GLU A 456 2.12 -16.63 -27.42
C GLU A 456 1.80 -16.83 -28.90
N HIS A 457 0.49 -16.90 -29.23
CA HIS A 457 0.06 -17.02 -30.63
C HIS A 457 0.48 -15.79 -31.45
N THR A 458 0.23 -14.59 -30.91
CA THR A 458 0.61 -13.32 -31.58
C THR A 458 2.12 -13.21 -31.77
N VAL A 459 2.90 -13.59 -30.75
CA VAL A 459 4.38 -13.60 -30.84
C VAL A 459 4.84 -14.59 -31.89
N ALA A 460 4.25 -15.81 -31.93
CA ALA A 460 4.59 -16.81 -32.94
C ALA A 460 4.31 -16.32 -34.38
N GLU A 461 3.12 -15.71 -34.60
CA GLU A 461 2.76 -15.13 -35.89
C GLU A 461 3.71 -13.99 -36.30
N ARG A 462 3.98 -13.05 -35.39
CA ARG A 462 4.89 -11.92 -35.66
C ARG A 462 6.32 -12.36 -35.88
N THR A 463 6.78 -13.40 -35.16
CA THR A 463 8.13 -13.96 -35.36
C THR A 463 8.26 -14.60 -36.74
N LYS A 464 7.22 -15.32 -37.19
CA LYS A 464 7.18 -15.89 -38.55
C LYS A 464 7.20 -14.79 -39.61
N GLU A 465 6.32 -13.79 -39.49
CA GLU A 465 6.26 -12.65 -40.42
C GLU A 465 7.61 -11.91 -40.47
N LEU A 466 8.25 -11.67 -39.33
CA LEU A 466 9.56 -11.02 -39.26
C LEU A 466 10.65 -11.86 -39.91
N ALA A 467 10.63 -13.18 -39.74
CA ALA A 467 11.59 -14.06 -40.40
C ALA A 467 11.46 -14.03 -41.93
N GLU A 468 10.21 -14.03 -42.44
CA GLU A 468 9.95 -13.92 -43.91
C GLU A 468 10.40 -12.55 -44.44
N GLN A 469 10.14 -11.47 -43.72
CA GLN A 469 10.64 -10.13 -44.12
C GLN A 469 12.16 -10.03 -44.06
N HIS A 470 12.81 -10.63 -43.08
CA HIS A 470 14.27 -10.63 -42.98
C HIS A 470 14.91 -11.41 -44.11
N GLN A 471 14.34 -12.57 -44.46
CA GLN A 471 14.84 -13.35 -45.61
C GLN A 471 14.69 -12.57 -46.90
N ALA A 472 13.54 -11.95 -47.17
CA ALA A 472 13.34 -11.13 -48.36
C ALA A 472 14.29 -9.94 -48.42
N LEU A 473 14.56 -9.30 -47.27
CA LEU A 473 15.53 -8.21 -47.17
C LEU A 473 16.97 -8.69 -47.47
N ASP A 474 17.37 -9.84 -46.94
CA ASP A 474 18.69 -10.42 -47.18
C ASP A 474 18.88 -10.77 -48.66
N GLU A 475 17.88 -11.38 -49.30
CA GLU A 475 17.92 -11.67 -50.74
C GLU A 475 18.05 -10.40 -51.57
N ALA A 476 17.28 -9.35 -51.26
CA ALA A 476 17.36 -8.04 -51.91
C ALA A 476 18.74 -7.40 -51.69
N HIS A 477 19.26 -7.44 -50.49
CA HIS A 477 20.58 -6.91 -50.13
C HIS A 477 21.70 -7.62 -50.90
N GLN A 478 21.66 -8.95 -50.96
CA GLN A 478 22.66 -9.72 -51.73
C GLN A 478 22.63 -9.39 -53.21
N LEU A 479 21.44 -9.18 -53.79
CA LEU A 479 21.30 -8.75 -55.19
C LEU A 479 21.95 -7.38 -55.42
N VAL A 480 21.72 -6.43 -54.55
CA VAL A 480 22.33 -5.07 -54.64
C VAL A 480 23.83 -5.15 -54.49
N VAL A 481 24.35 -5.84 -53.46
CA VAL A 481 25.79 -6.02 -53.24
C VAL A 481 26.45 -6.71 -54.44
N GLY A 482 25.77 -7.75 -54.97
CA GLY A 482 26.24 -8.43 -56.18
C GLY A 482 26.34 -7.49 -57.38
N SER A 483 25.35 -6.62 -57.57
CA SER A 483 25.32 -5.63 -58.67
C SER A 483 26.41 -4.56 -58.52
N VAL A 484 26.65 -4.05 -57.32
CA VAL A 484 27.72 -3.08 -57.03
C VAL A 484 29.08 -3.70 -57.21
N ASN A 485 29.30 -4.94 -56.78
CA ASN A 485 30.53 -5.67 -57.02
C ASN A 485 30.81 -5.93 -58.50
N TYR A 486 29.75 -6.18 -59.27
CA TYR A 486 29.87 -6.30 -60.72
C TYR A 486 30.29 -4.96 -61.35
N ALA A 487 29.64 -3.86 -60.97
CA ALA A 487 29.99 -2.51 -61.44
C ALA A 487 31.46 -2.15 -61.10
N SER A 488 31.92 -2.52 -59.89
CA SER A 488 33.34 -2.32 -59.49
C SER A 488 34.33 -3.04 -60.43
N ARG A 489 33.99 -4.26 -60.84
CA ARG A 489 34.83 -4.98 -61.81
C ARG A 489 34.85 -4.31 -63.17
N LEU A 490 33.74 -3.79 -63.64
CA LEU A 490 33.62 -3.03 -64.88
C LEU A 490 34.50 -1.76 -64.82
N GLN A 491 34.37 -0.99 -63.75
CA GLN A 491 35.07 0.26 -63.49
C GLN A 491 36.61 0.01 -63.45
N ARG A 492 37.05 -1.02 -62.68
CA ARG A 492 38.51 -1.43 -62.70
C ARG A 492 38.98 -1.86 -64.06
N GLY A 493 38.12 -2.46 -64.90
CA GLY A 493 38.44 -2.85 -66.27
C GLY A 493 38.66 -1.67 -67.23
N GLN A 494 38.17 -0.45 -66.87
CA GLN A 494 38.40 0.79 -67.64
C GLN A 494 39.74 1.45 -67.32
N LEU A 495 40.36 1.14 -66.20
CA LEU A 495 41.64 1.69 -65.84
C LEU A 495 42.73 1.19 -66.84
N PRO A 496 43.78 1.99 -67.12
CA PRO A 496 44.85 1.62 -68.04
C PRO A 496 45.49 0.28 -67.69
N ARG A 497 45.64 -0.58 -68.71
CA ARG A 497 46.32 -1.86 -68.52
C ARG A 497 47.81 -1.62 -68.27
N PRO A 498 48.50 -2.42 -67.42
CA PRO A 498 49.94 -2.28 -67.12
C PRO A 498 50.81 -2.12 -68.35
N VAL A 499 50.57 -2.90 -69.39
CA VAL A 499 51.32 -2.83 -70.68
C VAL A 499 51.23 -1.46 -71.36
N ARG A 500 50.13 -0.73 -71.21
CA ARG A 500 49.98 0.65 -71.74
C ARG A 500 50.90 1.64 -71.00
N VAL A 501 51.14 1.39 -69.75
CA VAL A 501 51.87 2.25 -68.83
C VAL A 501 53.38 1.97 -68.88
N GLU A 502 53.81 0.69 -68.82
CA GLU A 502 55.20 0.26 -68.72
C GLU A 502 56.07 0.69 -69.90
N ASN A 503 55.52 0.74 -71.10
CA ASN A 503 56.27 1.15 -72.32
C ASN A 503 56.34 2.69 -72.50
N ARG A 504 55.70 3.51 -71.69
CA ARG A 504 55.54 4.97 -71.86
C ARG A 504 56.21 5.80 -70.79
N PHE A 505 56.28 5.31 -69.62
CA PHE A 505 56.92 5.98 -68.50
C PHE A 505 58.19 5.25 -68.11
N ALA A 506 59.20 5.97 -67.61
CA ALA A 506 60.30 5.33 -66.95
C ALA A 506 59.94 4.68 -65.62
N SER A 507 59.04 5.31 -64.92
CA SER A 507 58.27 4.71 -63.78
C SER A 507 56.90 5.32 -63.69
N PHE A 508 55.95 4.50 -63.27
CA PHE A 508 54.51 4.93 -63.03
C PHE A 508 53.93 4.16 -61.85
N ALA A 509 53.32 4.88 -60.99
CA ALA A 509 52.64 4.28 -59.86
C ALA A 509 51.36 5.12 -59.45
N THR A 510 50.38 4.46 -58.91
CA THR A 510 49.12 5.12 -58.56
C THR A 510 48.55 4.69 -57.20
N ILE A 511 47.88 5.60 -56.54
CA ILE A 511 46.84 5.30 -55.58
C ILE A 511 45.50 5.50 -56.31
N TRP A 512 44.63 4.52 -56.28
CA TRP A 512 43.25 4.61 -56.74
C TRP A 512 42.42 3.84 -55.78
N GLU A 513 41.85 4.56 -54.86
CA GLU A 513 41.10 4.02 -53.73
C GLU A 513 39.75 4.73 -53.60
N PRO A 514 38.70 4.11 -54.16
CA PRO A 514 37.36 4.63 -53.99
C PRO A 514 36.98 4.70 -52.51
N ARG A 515 36.14 5.66 -52.15
CA ARG A 515 35.56 5.81 -50.84
C ARG A 515 34.62 4.61 -50.49
N ASP A 516 33.78 4.26 -51.45
CA ASP A 516 32.89 3.13 -51.41
C ASP A 516 33.43 1.94 -52.26
N THR A 517 32.58 0.98 -52.62
CA THR A 517 33.03 -0.14 -53.49
C THR A 517 33.41 0.30 -54.88
N ILE A 518 32.87 1.42 -55.34
CA ILE A 518 33.08 2.10 -56.61
C ILE A 518 33.17 3.60 -56.36
N GLY A 519 33.79 4.36 -57.24
CA GLY A 519 34.07 5.79 -57.04
C GLY A 519 33.95 6.64 -58.29
N GLY A 520 34.07 7.98 -58.09
CA GLY A 520 34.03 8.97 -59.16
C GLY A 520 35.40 9.19 -59.82
N ASP A 521 36.44 8.91 -59.08
CA ASP A 521 37.82 9.14 -59.58
C ASP A 521 38.28 8.16 -60.70
N LEU A 522 38.98 8.66 -61.61
CA LEU A 522 39.65 7.84 -62.68
C LEU A 522 40.95 8.43 -63.13
N TYR A 523 41.82 7.59 -63.64
CA TYR A 523 42.95 8.01 -64.47
C TYR A 523 42.90 7.23 -65.77
N TRP A 524 43.38 7.87 -66.85
CA TRP A 524 43.31 7.35 -68.21
C TRP A 524 44.63 7.61 -68.99
N VAL A 525 45.03 6.66 -69.79
CA VAL A 525 46.21 6.79 -70.64
C VAL A 525 45.85 6.37 -72.07
N SER A 526 46.19 7.17 -73.04
CA SER A 526 45.85 6.93 -74.45
C SER A 526 46.34 5.57 -74.99
N SER A 527 45.66 5.03 -76.00
CA SER A 527 45.92 3.66 -76.55
C SER A 527 46.91 3.57 -77.71
N SER A 528 47.53 4.67 -78.14
CA SER A 528 48.44 4.67 -79.32
C SER A 528 49.60 3.66 -79.25
N GLN A 529 49.88 2.97 -80.35
CA GLN A 529 50.96 2.04 -80.49
C GLN A 529 52.24 2.64 -81.06
N HIS A 530 52.27 3.95 -81.36
CA HIS A 530 53.40 4.61 -82.02
C HIS A 530 54.27 5.32 -80.99
N ASP A 531 55.54 5.47 -81.33
CA ASP A 531 56.57 6.20 -80.60
C ASP A 531 56.36 7.73 -80.53
N GLY A 532 55.16 8.19 -80.80
CA GLY A 532 54.75 9.59 -80.76
C GLY A 532 54.28 10.10 -79.39
N PRO A 533 53.85 11.36 -79.36
CA PRO A 533 53.27 11.91 -78.14
C PRO A 533 52.07 11.07 -77.65
N PHE A 534 51.89 10.97 -76.34
CA PHE A 534 50.80 10.27 -75.73
C PHE A 534 50.13 11.14 -74.65
N VAL A 535 48.92 10.75 -74.22
CA VAL A 535 48.11 11.54 -73.31
C VAL A 535 47.87 10.78 -72.01
N LEU A 536 48.01 11.49 -70.90
CA LEU A 536 47.60 11.08 -69.56
C LEU A 536 46.47 12.04 -69.07
N ALA A 537 45.38 11.52 -68.57
CA ALA A 537 44.34 12.30 -67.95
C ALA A 537 44.04 11.73 -66.56
N VAL A 538 43.66 12.62 -65.61
CA VAL A 538 43.13 12.28 -64.31
C VAL A 538 41.85 13.10 -64.13
N ALA A 539 40.84 12.47 -63.71
CA ALA A 539 39.51 13.15 -63.43
C ALA A 539 38.93 12.69 -62.12
N ASP A 540 38.29 13.63 -61.52
CA ASP A 540 37.49 13.48 -60.27
C ASP A 540 36.02 13.89 -60.57
N CYS A 541 35.12 12.97 -60.51
CA CYS A 541 33.72 13.16 -60.88
C CYS A 541 32.87 13.47 -59.66
N THR A 542 31.86 14.30 -59.83
CA THR A 542 30.93 14.65 -58.77
C THR A 542 30.28 13.44 -58.13
N GLY A 543 30.40 13.34 -56.81
CA GLY A 543 29.79 12.30 -56.01
C GLY A 543 30.61 11.02 -55.93
N HIS A 544 30.27 10.16 -55.01
CA HIS A 544 30.92 8.88 -54.74
C HIS A 544 29.95 7.72 -54.89
N GLY A 545 30.42 6.50 -54.81
CA GLY A 545 29.61 5.31 -55.00
C GLY A 545 29.03 5.17 -56.41
N VAL A 546 27.82 4.67 -56.55
CA VAL A 546 27.23 4.36 -57.88
C VAL A 546 27.09 5.57 -58.78
N PRO A 547 26.59 6.75 -58.34
CA PRO A 547 26.52 7.92 -59.22
C PRO A 547 27.83 8.39 -59.73
N GLY A 548 28.85 8.54 -58.85
CA GLY A 548 30.21 8.92 -59.25
C GLY A 548 30.82 7.92 -60.23
N ALA A 549 30.66 6.62 -59.99
CA ALA A 549 31.15 5.56 -60.87
C ALA A 549 30.52 5.59 -62.28
N MET A 550 29.23 5.90 -62.39
CA MET A 550 28.58 6.06 -63.69
C MET A 550 29.11 7.28 -64.46
N LEU A 551 29.38 8.36 -63.73
CA LEU A 551 29.96 9.56 -64.34
C LEU A 551 31.44 9.32 -64.78
N SER A 552 32.24 8.59 -63.97
CA SER A 552 33.60 8.24 -64.34
C SER A 552 33.65 7.36 -65.59
N LEU A 553 32.70 6.46 -65.79
CA LEU A 553 32.54 5.70 -67.02
C LEU A 553 32.23 6.61 -68.22
N LEU A 554 31.35 7.59 -68.04
CA LEU A 554 31.06 8.57 -69.11
C LEU A 554 32.28 9.38 -69.48
N VAL A 555 33.05 9.85 -68.46
CA VAL A 555 34.31 10.59 -68.66
C VAL A 555 35.35 9.76 -69.38
N SER A 556 35.52 8.51 -68.92
CA SER A 556 36.47 7.58 -69.53
C SER A 556 36.16 7.31 -71.00
N ASN A 557 34.87 7.05 -71.30
CA ASN A 557 34.45 6.86 -72.72
C ASN A 557 34.55 8.13 -73.54
N SER A 558 34.35 9.30 -72.93
CA SER A 558 34.56 10.60 -73.62
C SER A 558 36.04 10.82 -73.98
N LEU A 559 36.97 10.50 -73.07
CA LEU A 559 38.39 10.56 -73.30
C LEU A 559 38.82 9.65 -74.46
N GLU A 560 38.39 8.38 -74.48
CA GLU A 560 38.64 7.46 -75.57
C GLU A 560 38.10 8.00 -76.92
N ARG A 561 36.89 8.61 -76.92
CA ARG A 561 36.30 9.21 -78.14
C ARG A 561 37.02 10.43 -78.57
N ILE A 562 37.46 11.33 -77.71
CA ILE A 562 38.22 12.54 -77.98
C ILE A 562 39.57 12.13 -78.65
N TYR A 563 40.19 11.11 -78.06
CA TYR A 563 41.47 10.59 -78.61
C TYR A 563 41.30 9.96 -79.97
N ALA A 564 40.26 9.13 -80.17
CA ALA A 564 40.00 8.44 -81.45
C ALA A 564 39.66 9.43 -82.59
N ASN A 565 39.12 10.60 -82.29
CA ASN A 565 38.77 11.61 -83.28
C ASN A 565 39.93 12.59 -83.62
N ASP A 566 41.11 12.35 -83.10
CA ASP A 566 42.31 13.17 -83.29
C ASP A 566 42.18 14.65 -82.81
N THR A 567 41.23 14.89 -81.92
CA THR A 567 40.94 16.24 -81.32
C THR A 567 41.78 16.52 -80.08
N MET A 568 42.81 15.70 -79.79
CA MET A 568 43.77 15.89 -78.70
C MET A 568 45.10 16.52 -79.20
N GLU A 569 45.05 17.40 -80.18
CA GLU A 569 46.26 18.13 -80.66
C GLU A 569 46.83 18.97 -79.52
N ASP A 570 46.07 19.47 -78.61
CA ASP A 570 46.53 20.13 -77.39
C ASP A 570 45.62 19.79 -76.17
N PRO A 571 46.14 19.87 -74.91
CA PRO A 571 45.38 19.52 -73.70
C PRO A 571 44.16 20.41 -73.45
N VAL A 572 44.12 21.62 -73.92
CA VAL A 572 43.07 22.55 -73.73
C VAL A 572 41.87 22.18 -74.62
N SER A 573 42.13 21.87 -75.88
CA SER A 573 41.07 21.36 -76.76
C SER A 573 40.47 20.04 -76.26
N ALA A 574 41.29 19.20 -75.63
CA ALA A 574 40.82 17.98 -74.99
C ALA A 574 39.92 18.24 -73.83
N LEU A 575 40.18 19.20 -72.88
CA LEU A 575 39.31 19.58 -71.82
C LEU A 575 38.01 20.25 -72.32
N THR A 576 38.08 21.08 -73.34
CA THR A 576 36.92 21.72 -73.98
C THR A 576 35.96 20.66 -74.58
N SER A 577 36.54 19.66 -75.24
CA SER A 577 35.77 18.56 -75.80
C SER A 577 35.19 17.68 -74.72
N LEU A 578 35.94 17.46 -73.62
CA LEU A 578 35.46 16.69 -72.43
C LEU A 578 34.29 17.42 -71.78
N ASP A 579 34.36 18.75 -71.53
CA ASP A 579 33.24 19.56 -71.02
C ASP A 579 31.99 19.36 -71.87
N HIS A 580 32.15 19.46 -73.20
CA HIS A 580 31.07 19.28 -74.15
C HIS A 580 30.45 17.87 -74.07
N TYR A 581 31.26 16.80 -74.04
CA TYR A 581 30.80 15.43 -74.07
C TYR A 581 30.16 15.05 -72.71
N VAL A 582 30.67 15.54 -71.59
CA VAL A 582 30.04 15.31 -70.25
C VAL A 582 28.71 16.03 -70.19
N ARG A 583 28.67 17.30 -70.59
CA ARG A 583 27.46 18.12 -70.60
C ARG A 583 26.35 17.53 -71.49
N THR A 584 26.67 17.15 -72.71
CA THR A 584 25.68 16.54 -73.60
C THR A 584 25.33 15.11 -73.18
N GLY A 585 26.24 14.35 -72.64
CA GLY A 585 26.04 12.98 -72.14
C GLY A 585 25.05 12.96 -70.96
N LEU A 586 25.05 14.02 -70.18
CA LEU A 586 24.12 14.20 -69.05
C LEU A 586 22.85 15.04 -69.43
N ASN A 587 22.68 15.44 -70.70
CA ASN A 587 21.66 16.35 -71.20
C ASN A 587 21.63 17.73 -70.46
N GLN A 588 22.79 18.16 -69.96
CA GLN A 588 22.96 19.41 -69.22
C GLN A 588 23.10 20.63 -70.15
N ASP A 589 23.08 20.42 -71.41
CA ASP A 589 22.93 21.42 -72.47
C ASP A 589 21.46 21.90 -72.66
N ARG A 590 20.49 21.23 -72.00
CA ARG A 590 19.08 21.55 -72.05
C ARG A 590 18.63 22.28 -70.79
N ALA A 591 17.65 23.18 -70.97
CA ALA A 591 17.12 23.96 -69.85
C ALA A 591 16.34 23.15 -68.83
N ASP A 592 15.80 21.99 -69.23
CA ASP A 592 15.00 21.07 -68.43
C ASP A 592 15.81 19.91 -67.82
N SER A 593 17.13 19.97 -67.87
CA SER A 593 17.99 18.95 -67.23
C SER A 593 17.73 18.90 -65.72
N GLU A 594 17.57 17.71 -65.20
CA GLU A 594 17.45 17.42 -63.75
C GLU A 594 18.83 17.21 -63.04
N SER A 595 19.89 16.99 -63.83
CA SER A 595 21.25 16.80 -63.31
C SER A 595 22.04 18.12 -63.36
N ASP A 596 22.93 18.31 -62.39
CA ASP A 596 24.00 19.33 -62.38
C ASP A 596 25.27 18.72 -61.84
N ASP A 597 25.76 17.72 -62.59
CA ASP A 597 26.91 16.92 -62.26
C ASP A 597 28.04 17.19 -63.28
N GLY A 598 29.28 16.96 -62.85
CA GLY A 598 30.40 17.22 -63.67
C GLY A 598 31.69 16.54 -63.16
N CYS A 599 32.81 17.00 -63.68
CA CYS A 599 34.10 16.53 -63.20
C CYS A 599 35.12 17.65 -63.15
N ASP A 600 36.10 17.49 -62.29
CA ASP A 600 37.35 18.17 -62.30
C ASP A 600 38.35 17.28 -63.05
N ALA A 601 39.19 17.82 -63.98
CA ALA A 601 40.06 16.98 -64.79
C ALA A 601 41.35 17.67 -65.15
N THR A 602 42.36 16.88 -65.40
CA THR A 602 43.58 17.34 -65.93
C THR A 602 44.02 16.46 -67.10
N VAL A 603 44.55 17.10 -68.13
CA VAL A 603 45.07 16.42 -69.32
C VAL A 603 46.49 16.84 -69.56
N LEU A 604 47.37 15.88 -69.77
CA LEU A 604 48.77 16.05 -70.13
C LEU A 604 49.02 15.40 -71.48
N ARG A 605 49.64 16.13 -72.39
CA ARG A 605 50.21 15.60 -73.62
C ARG A 605 51.77 15.53 -73.46
N ILE A 606 52.28 14.35 -73.49
CA ILE A 606 53.73 14.06 -73.24
C ILE A 606 54.45 13.70 -74.51
N ASP A 607 55.45 14.54 -74.85
CA ASP A 607 56.31 14.30 -75.96
C ASP A 607 57.72 14.00 -75.46
N ARG A 608 58.07 12.71 -75.47
CA ARG A 608 59.38 12.25 -74.99
C ARG A 608 60.57 12.63 -75.95
N ARG A 609 60.29 12.84 -77.23
CA ARG A 609 61.32 13.23 -78.19
C ARG A 609 61.70 14.70 -77.97
N LEU A 610 60.74 15.54 -77.67
CA LEU A 610 60.97 16.95 -77.42
C LEU A 610 61.22 17.26 -75.92
N GLN A 611 61.25 16.23 -75.06
CA GLN A 611 61.37 16.33 -73.60
C GLN A 611 60.44 17.43 -72.98
N ARG A 612 59.19 17.40 -73.36
CA ARG A 612 58.20 18.39 -72.90
C ARG A 612 56.89 17.72 -72.46
N VAL A 613 56.31 18.26 -71.45
CA VAL A 613 54.96 17.97 -70.99
C VAL A 613 54.08 19.21 -71.25
N GLU A 614 53.04 19.06 -72.03
CA GLU A 614 52.01 20.07 -72.25
C GLU A 614 50.85 19.77 -71.26
N TYR A 615 50.52 20.77 -70.47
CA TYR A 615 49.55 20.61 -69.35
C TYR A 615 48.36 21.58 -69.45
N ALA A 616 47.19 21.09 -69.26
CA ALA A 616 45.97 21.89 -68.97
C ALA A 616 45.19 21.17 -67.86
N GLY A 617 44.73 21.95 -66.91
CA GLY A 617 43.92 21.43 -65.76
C GLY A 617 42.71 22.27 -65.47
N ALA A 618 41.62 21.61 -65.16
CA ALA A 618 40.37 22.14 -64.58
C ALA A 618 40.34 21.62 -63.14
N LYS A 619 40.69 22.51 -62.18
CA LYS A 619 40.86 22.33 -60.74
C LYS A 619 41.87 21.28 -60.24
N ILE A 620 42.34 20.35 -61.06
CA ILE A 620 43.35 19.37 -60.68
C ILE A 620 44.73 19.87 -61.11
N ASP A 621 45.60 20.16 -60.15
CA ASP A 621 46.93 20.72 -60.34
C ASP A 621 47.97 19.66 -60.71
N LEU A 622 49.03 20.07 -61.45
CA LEU A 622 50.17 19.26 -61.73
C LEU A 622 51.37 19.69 -60.87
N PHE A 623 52.01 18.76 -60.23
CA PHE A 623 53.25 18.96 -59.50
C PHE A 623 54.38 18.46 -60.34
N HIS A 624 55.40 19.31 -60.57
CA HIS A 624 56.68 18.98 -61.22
C HIS A 624 57.80 19.10 -60.21
N ILE A 625 58.51 18.02 -60.00
CA ILE A 625 59.60 17.88 -59.01
C ILE A 625 60.88 17.60 -59.78
N THR A 626 61.78 18.54 -59.66
CA THR A 626 63.12 18.33 -60.26
C THR A 626 63.91 17.25 -59.54
N ALA A 627 64.88 16.65 -60.16
CA ALA A 627 65.78 15.66 -59.52
C ALA A 627 66.55 16.27 -58.31
N SER A 628 66.67 17.62 -58.21
CA SER A 628 67.23 18.33 -57.06
C SER A 628 66.21 18.54 -55.86
N GLY A 629 64.94 18.19 -56.00
CA GLY A 629 63.99 18.30 -55.00
C GLY A 629 63.16 19.60 -54.98
N GLU A 630 63.33 20.47 -55.98
CA GLU A 630 62.50 21.67 -56.15
C GLU A 630 61.10 21.26 -56.66
N VAL A 631 60.09 21.65 -55.97
CA VAL A 631 58.69 21.36 -56.31
C VAL A 631 58.02 22.61 -56.89
N THR A 632 57.53 22.49 -58.10
CA THR A 632 56.77 23.52 -58.77
C THR A 632 55.32 23.04 -58.94
N ARG A 633 54.42 23.73 -58.35
CA ARG A 633 52.99 23.46 -58.52
C ARG A 633 52.45 24.27 -59.69
N HIS A 634 52.00 23.62 -60.70
CA HIS A 634 51.31 24.22 -61.83
C HIS A 634 49.83 24.25 -61.60
N MET A 635 49.32 25.39 -61.15
CA MET A 635 47.94 25.57 -60.80
C MET A 635 47.04 25.39 -62.02
N ALA A 636 45.98 24.63 -61.87
CA ALA A 636 44.85 24.46 -62.77
C ALA A 636 43.94 25.67 -62.75
N GLN A 637 43.08 25.79 -63.76
CA GLN A 637 41.98 26.73 -63.74
C GLN A 637 40.98 26.32 -62.65
N ARG A 638 40.36 27.31 -62.03
CA ARG A 638 39.30 27.12 -61.01
C ARG A 638 37.91 26.90 -61.63
N VAL A 639 37.81 26.10 -62.70
CA VAL A 639 36.62 25.76 -63.45
C VAL A 639 36.43 24.27 -63.44
N SER A 640 35.23 23.77 -63.18
CA SER A 640 34.87 22.37 -63.37
C SER A 640 34.26 22.14 -64.75
N LEU A 641 34.19 20.92 -65.19
CA LEU A 641 33.67 20.55 -66.53
C LEU A 641 32.28 19.90 -66.39
N GLY A 642 31.43 20.06 -67.39
CA GLY A 642 30.15 19.37 -67.53
C GLY A 642 28.95 20.01 -66.89
N TYR A 643 29.13 20.92 -65.96
CA TYR A 643 28.05 21.53 -65.22
C TYR A 643 27.16 22.47 -66.05
N LYS A 644 25.85 22.60 -65.70
CA LYS A 644 24.80 23.30 -66.45
C LYS A 644 25.03 24.79 -66.59
N ASP A 645 25.29 25.51 -65.52
CA ASP A 645 25.26 26.98 -65.46
C ASP A 645 26.64 27.67 -65.50
N ARG A 646 27.67 26.99 -65.95
CA ARG A 646 28.99 27.58 -66.02
C ARG A 646 29.34 28.13 -67.40
N VAL A 647 30.06 29.22 -67.36
CA VAL A 647 30.55 29.86 -68.58
C VAL A 647 31.38 28.82 -69.33
N PRO A 648 31.12 28.61 -70.66
CA PRO A 648 31.92 27.74 -71.46
C PRO A 648 33.39 28.14 -71.38
N LEU A 649 34.30 27.17 -71.52
CA LEU A 649 35.75 27.38 -71.54
C LEU A 649 36.25 28.29 -72.71
N SER A 650 35.56 29.45 -72.92
CA SER A 650 35.83 30.39 -73.99
C SER A 650 37.03 31.30 -73.69
N GLU A 651 37.47 31.38 -72.42
CA GLU A 651 38.76 31.99 -72.06
C GLU A 651 39.74 30.92 -71.61
N VAL A 652 40.14 30.13 -72.54
CA VAL A 652 41.07 29.03 -72.25
C VAL A 652 42.48 29.59 -72.03
N PRO A 653 43.12 29.31 -70.89
CA PRO A 653 44.49 29.73 -70.72
C PRO A 653 45.38 28.99 -71.73
N PRO A 654 46.50 29.62 -72.09
CA PRO A 654 47.44 28.96 -72.95
C PRO A 654 47.98 27.66 -72.33
N VAL A 655 48.11 26.66 -73.17
CA VAL A 655 48.79 25.39 -72.76
C VAL A 655 50.10 25.72 -72.06
N LYS A 656 50.28 25.19 -70.85
CA LYS A 656 51.57 25.28 -70.14
C LYS A 656 52.52 24.24 -70.73
N VAL A 657 53.57 24.68 -71.38
CA VAL A 657 54.60 23.82 -71.91
C VAL A 657 55.76 23.73 -70.92
N LEU A 658 56.00 22.53 -70.39
CA LEU A 658 56.96 22.25 -69.33
C LEU A 658 58.05 21.41 -69.87
N PRO A 659 59.25 21.99 -70.04
CA PRO A 659 60.45 21.17 -70.35
C PRO A 659 60.80 20.34 -69.11
N TYR A 660 61.26 19.10 -69.31
CA TYR A 660 61.71 18.23 -68.21
C TYR A 660 63.09 17.61 -68.53
N GLN A 661 63.71 17.20 -67.39
CA GLN A 661 65.01 16.48 -67.49
C GLN A 661 64.77 15.01 -67.01
N LYS A 662 65.69 14.16 -67.47
CA LYS A 662 65.67 12.75 -67.05
C LYS A 662 65.82 12.67 -65.52
N GLY A 663 64.87 12.01 -64.84
CA GLY A 663 64.81 11.90 -63.38
C GLY A 663 63.84 12.87 -62.69
N ASP A 664 63.25 13.83 -63.45
CA ASP A 664 62.20 14.63 -62.95
C ASP A 664 60.96 13.78 -62.71
N LEU A 665 60.25 14.12 -61.62
CA LEU A 665 59.09 13.42 -61.19
C LEU A 665 57.84 14.34 -61.35
N PHE A 666 56.73 13.77 -61.79
CA PHE A 666 55.44 14.45 -61.89
C PHE A 666 54.42 13.76 -60.99
N ALA A 667 53.56 14.56 -60.33
CA ALA A 667 52.49 14.06 -59.51
C ALA A 667 51.16 14.81 -59.78
N ILE A 668 50.09 14.07 -59.82
CA ILE A 668 48.69 14.58 -59.94
C ILE A 668 47.90 13.93 -58.84
N VAL A 669 47.12 14.71 -58.11
CA VAL A 669 46.26 14.21 -57.02
C VAL A 669 44.87 14.80 -57.12
N THR A 670 43.81 14.03 -56.76
CA THR A 670 42.48 14.51 -56.58
C THR A 670 42.32 15.13 -55.23
N ASP A 671 41.21 15.87 -55.00
CA ASP A 671 40.97 16.62 -53.77
C ASP A 671 40.72 15.69 -52.58
N GLY A 672 40.21 14.46 -52.78
CA GLY A 672 40.01 13.50 -51.71
C GLY A 672 41.27 13.14 -50.92
N LEU A 673 42.50 13.35 -51.56
CA LEU A 673 43.71 13.24 -50.82
C LEU A 673 44.01 14.50 -49.98
N THR A 674 43.89 15.68 -50.57
CA THR A 674 44.27 16.95 -49.92
C THR A 674 43.24 17.41 -48.90
N ASP A 675 41.98 17.10 -49.11
CA ASP A 675 40.85 17.48 -48.25
C ASP A 675 40.51 16.48 -47.15
N GLN A 676 41.21 15.31 -47.15
CA GLN A 676 41.02 14.34 -46.06
C GLN A 676 41.38 14.95 -44.72
N VAL A 677 40.39 14.95 -43.84
CA VAL A 677 40.56 15.43 -42.46
C VAL A 677 41.29 14.39 -41.62
N GLY A 678 42.31 14.84 -40.93
CA GLY A 678 43.12 14.00 -40.07
C GLY A 678 43.99 14.80 -39.10
N GLY A 679 45.06 14.20 -38.63
CA GLY A 679 46.04 14.84 -37.76
C GLY A 679 46.43 13.99 -36.58
N GLU A 680 47.34 14.50 -35.77
CA GLU A 680 47.84 13.84 -34.56
C GLU A 680 46.78 13.81 -33.47
N ALA A 681 46.74 12.74 -32.69
CA ALA A 681 45.84 12.61 -31.59
C ALA A 681 46.03 13.78 -30.57
N GLY A 682 44.93 14.44 -30.21
CA GLY A 682 44.93 15.57 -29.27
C GLY A 682 45.16 16.96 -29.90
N LYS A 683 45.41 17.03 -31.21
CA LYS A 683 45.46 18.30 -31.95
C LYS A 683 44.17 18.53 -32.76
N PRO A 684 43.87 19.81 -33.13
CA PRO A 684 42.75 20.10 -34.02
C PRO A 684 42.85 19.31 -35.32
N LYS A 685 41.76 18.75 -35.79
CA LYS A 685 41.72 18.05 -37.08
C LYS A 685 41.83 19.07 -38.22
N MET A 686 42.69 18.78 -39.16
CA MET A 686 42.95 19.64 -40.30
C MET A 686 42.94 18.79 -41.59
N SER A 687 42.76 19.45 -42.75
CA SER A 687 42.93 18.81 -44.03
C SER A 687 44.41 18.41 -44.24
N TYR A 688 44.65 17.37 -44.98
CA TYR A 688 46.00 16.91 -45.34
C TYR A 688 46.81 18.03 -46.00
N GLY A 689 46.22 18.69 -46.93
CA GLY A 689 46.65 19.93 -47.53
C GLY A 689 47.87 19.79 -48.50
N TYR A 690 47.98 20.76 -49.38
CA TYR A 690 49.02 20.80 -50.39
C TYR A 690 50.44 20.93 -49.82
N ARG A 691 50.63 21.68 -48.75
CA ARG A 691 51.93 21.89 -48.13
C ARG A 691 52.58 20.57 -47.66
N ARG A 692 51.82 19.70 -47.12
CA ARG A 692 52.30 18.38 -46.66
C ARG A 692 52.64 17.48 -47.85
N LEU A 693 51.78 17.52 -48.86
CA LEU A 693 52.06 16.83 -50.13
C LEU A 693 53.36 17.28 -50.77
N GLU A 694 53.58 18.58 -50.93
CA GLU A 694 54.78 19.17 -51.50
C GLU A 694 56.07 18.78 -50.74
N GLN A 695 56.00 18.78 -49.40
CA GLN A 695 57.11 18.34 -48.55
C GLN A 695 57.45 16.86 -48.77
N LEU A 696 56.40 16.02 -48.89
CA LEU A 696 56.63 14.59 -49.15
C LEU A 696 57.20 14.35 -50.54
N LEU A 697 56.68 15.03 -51.56
CA LEU A 697 57.19 14.93 -52.95
C LEU A 697 58.65 15.38 -53.05
N SER A 698 59.00 16.53 -52.43
CA SER A 698 60.37 17.03 -52.37
C SER A 698 61.31 16.05 -51.67
N ALA A 699 60.91 15.43 -50.59
CA ALA A 699 61.74 14.47 -49.84
C ALA A 699 62.04 13.17 -50.63
N HIS A 700 61.22 12.88 -51.65
CA HIS A 700 61.37 11.69 -52.52
C HIS A 700 61.73 12.01 -53.93
N ALA A 701 62.33 13.22 -54.21
CA ALA A 701 62.81 13.61 -55.48
C ALA A 701 63.89 12.63 -56.02
N GLY A 702 63.88 12.38 -57.32
CA GLY A 702 64.83 11.48 -57.94
C GLY A 702 64.68 9.98 -57.66
N THR A 703 63.58 9.62 -56.89
CA THR A 703 63.29 8.22 -56.60
C THR A 703 62.28 7.63 -57.60
N HIS A 704 62.06 6.31 -57.53
CA HIS A 704 61.10 5.61 -58.37
C HIS A 704 59.69 5.92 -57.97
N ALA A 705 58.79 6.11 -58.95
CA ALA A 705 57.36 6.48 -58.65
C ALA A 705 56.66 5.58 -57.63
N GLN A 706 57.03 4.27 -57.64
CA GLN A 706 56.39 3.36 -56.61
C GLN A 706 56.82 3.71 -55.20
N GLN A 707 58.07 4.14 -54.97
CA GLN A 707 58.52 4.55 -53.63
C GLN A 707 57.81 5.80 -53.14
N VAL A 708 57.52 6.75 -54.04
CA VAL A 708 56.75 7.96 -53.73
C VAL A 708 55.28 7.60 -53.32
N ILE A 709 54.67 6.72 -54.12
CA ILE A 709 53.30 6.27 -53.87
C ILE A 709 53.22 5.49 -52.57
N ASP A 710 54.18 4.62 -52.26
CA ASP A 710 54.17 3.87 -50.98
C ASP A 710 54.34 4.80 -49.77
N ALA A 711 55.27 5.78 -49.89
CA ALA A 711 55.45 6.81 -48.86
C ALA A 711 54.17 7.68 -48.68
N LEU A 712 53.55 8.08 -49.80
CA LEU A 712 52.34 8.85 -49.81
C LEU A 712 51.18 8.07 -49.16
N ARG A 713 50.98 6.79 -49.49
CA ARG A 713 49.93 5.93 -48.90
C ARG A 713 50.19 5.74 -47.43
N GLN A 714 51.41 5.55 -46.98
CA GLN A 714 51.72 5.41 -45.56
C GLN A 714 51.49 6.70 -44.78
N ASP A 715 51.90 7.85 -45.29
CA ASP A 715 51.78 9.15 -44.68
C ASP A 715 50.28 9.56 -44.62
N PHE A 716 49.54 9.34 -45.72
CA PHE A 716 48.13 9.59 -45.82
C PHE A 716 47.32 8.72 -44.82
N SER A 717 47.59 7.41 -44.74
CA SER A 717 46.95 6.50 -43.79
C SER A 717 47.21 6.90 -42.33
N ARG A 718 48.44 7.32 -42.03
CA ARG A 718 48.79 7.83 -40.68
C ARG A 718 48.04 9.14 -40.36
N TRP A 719 47.93 10.04 -41.36
CA TRP A 719 47.19 11.29 -41.22
C TRP A 719 45.70 11.06 -41.02
N GLN A 720 45.07 10.20 -41.81
CA GLN A 720 43.68 9.86 -41.73
C GLN A 720 43.34 9.22 -40.38
N GLY A 721 44.13 8.31 -39.86
CA GLY A 721 43.90 7.61 -38.61
C GLY A 721 42.54 6.92 -38.59
N GLN A 722 41.73 7.21 -37.53
CA GLN A 722 40.39 6.67 -37.35
C GLN A 722 39.27 7.53 -38.00
N ASN A 723 39.61 8.56 -38.75
CA ASN A 723 38.62 9.40 -39.40
C ASN A 723 38.06 8.71 -40.64
N ALA A 724 36.77 8.87 -40.87
CA ALA A 724 36.14 8.35 -42.07
C ALA A 724 36.74 8.99 -43.31
N ARG A 725 36.86 8.21 -44.38
CA ARG A 725 37.25 8.71 -45.67
C ARG A 725 36.19 9.66 -46.20
N ARG A 726 36.60 10.84 -46.69
CA ARG A 726 35.65 11.87 -47.13
C ARG A 726 35.28 11.68 -48.60
N ASP A 727 36.25 11.33 -49.45
CA ASP A 727 36.04 11.18 -50.87
C ASP A 727 36.95 10.10 -51.48
N ASP A 728 36.79 9.83 -52.76
CA ASP A 728 37.65 8.98 -53.54
C ASP A 728 39.07 9.57 -53.54
N VAL A 729 40.09 8.74 -53.51
CA VAL A 729 41.46 9.18 -53.44
C VAL A 729 42.22 8.64 -54.64
N THR A 730 42.66 9.56 -55.50
CA THR A 730 43.56 9.23 -56.66
C THR A 730 44.81 10.05 -56.58
N ALA A 731 45.91 9.38 -56.72
CA ALA A 731 47.24 9.98 -56.93
C ALA A 731 47.96 9.23 -58.05
N VAL A 732 48.46 9.96 -59.00
CA VAL A 732 49.23 9.44 -60.11
C VAL A 732 50.62 10.07 -60.04
N VAL A 733 51.65 9.24 -59.94
CA VAL A 733 53.07 9.67 -59.91
C VAL A 733 53.81 8.98 -61.02
N PHE A 734 54.63 9.73 -61.79
CA PHE A 734 55.40 9.16 -62.87
C PHE A 734 56.70 9.91 -63.12
N THR A 735 57.66 9.22 -63.76
CA THR A 735 58.87 9.80 -64.30
C THR A 735 58.98 9.47 -65.84
N LEU A 736 59.66 10.31 -66.59
CA LEU A 736 59.73 10.21 -68.02
C LEU A 736 61.13 9.89 -68.54
#